data_6e1248d028efa2e8fcf2340a095d7518
#
_entry.id   6e1248d028efa2e8fcf2340a095d7518
#
_cell.length_a   1.000
_cell.length_b   1.000
_cell.length_c   1.000
_cell.angle_alpha   90.00
_cell.angle_beta   90.00
_cell.angle_gamma   90.00
#
_symmetry.space_group_name_H-M   'P 1'
#
loop_
_entity.id
_entity.type
_entity.pdbx_description
1 polymer ?
#
loop_
_entity_poly.entity_id
_entity_poly.type
_entity_poly.pdbx_seq_one_letter_code
_entity_poly.pdbx_strand_id
1 'polypeptide(L)'
;MTHLRSFICSLILILSPFFMSAGPVDRYVSPSGSDKAPGTAQRPWKTLGHAFDQANRLEGDVRIVVMDGDYSPSQTLVLEGIKGRKVSVEAAPGASPRILGEKRLSFKKSSGDVLVADLRSAGLKDYGDPCERGNLVDLYWKGERQTLARYPNKGFIRSGRARGATFTWGDTNTKEGVFEYLEDRISTWASEKAPYVYGYFCFDWKDMYQKIASIDPETKTITLEEPWHEYGYGTGFRYVGLNLFCELDAPGEFYIDRDKGKLYWIPPKGYSKGDEVTISSFKDDFVLEINDCENITIKGLSLCGGRGDAVKVENSKGVTLEGVNVCRFGGDAFRLLASKDVCLRGSLVETLGHSGIRAYGGDRKTIDLAGYTVSDCVFRNFSLFTHTYEPAVFFEGCGLKVDHCEFSDCYSSAMRLDGSEVLVEYNYFHDLVKESDDQGVIDMWSNYSYRGVVVRYNFFENIFGGSHFGAAGVRFDDMISGQKVIGNVFRNVGAMEFGAVQMNGGRDNLVENNLFYDCSAAVTFNPWPKEQWENTVNRELTMNQNHVEVDIESPLYKERYPELNVDIYDHINYNIIHDNLAVGCKIFFYRENGNCSKRNNSSLFTGEDAGDLMKPLGYYLDPKVLATFGMKPIPYKEIGTKAFKPLL
;
A
#
# COMPACT_ATOMS: atom_id res chain seq x y z
N MET A 1 -68.42 -62.71 20.12
CA MET A 1 -68.12 -62.46 18.71
C MET A 1 -67.52 -61.05 18.62
N THR A 2 -66.22 -60.92 18.68
CA THR A 2 -65.56 -59.60 18.54
C THR A 2 -64.15 -59.86 17.98
N HIS A 3 -63.98 -59.38 16.79
CA HIS A 3 -62.72 -59.52 16.05
C HIS A 3 -61.65 -58.51 16.53
N LEU A 4 -60.54 -59.04 17.00
CA LEU A 4 -59.31 -58.29 17.32
C LEU A 4 -58.49 -58.20 16.05
N ARG A 5 -58.34 -57.00 15.46
CA ARG A 5 -57.43 -56.73 14.35
C ARG A 5 -56.11 -56.22 14.91
N SER A 6 -55.05 -57.01 14.72
CA SER A 6 -53.66 -56.69 15.04
C SER A 6 -53.11 -55.70 13.99
N PHE A 7 -52.65 -54.53 14.40
CA PHE A 7 -51.87 -53.59 13.57
C PHE A 7 -50.41 -53.85 13.81
N ILE A 8 -49.72 -54.38 12.81
CA ILE A 8 -48.25 -54.49 12.77
C ILE A 8 -47.72 -53.19 12.23
N CYS A 9 -47.09 -52.35 13.07
CA CYS A 9 -46.36 -51.17 12.68
C CYS A 9 -44.93 -51.59 12.28
N SER A 10 -44.64 -51.65 10.99
CA SER A 10 -43.27 -51.83 10.50
C SER A 10 -42.49 -50.55 10.65
N LEU A 11 -41.54 -50.56 11.58
CA LEU A 11 -40.59 -49.47 11.78
C LEU A 11 -39.50 -49.56 10.70
N ILE A 12 -39.58 -48.76 9.64
CA ILE A 12 -38.50 -48.63 8.66
C ILE A 12 -37.44 -47.70 9.28
N LEU A 13 -36.35 -48.28 9.78
CA LEU A 13 -35.15 -47.54 10.11
C LEU A 13 -34.50 -47.06 8.81
N ILE A 14 -34.64 -45.78 8.50
CA ILE A 14 -33.85 -45.10 7.48
C ILE A 14 -32.47 -44.90 8.10
N LEU A 15 -31.54 -45.80 7.80
CA LEU A 15 -30.09 -45.59 8.01
C LEU A 15 -29.66 -44.53 7.02
N SER A 16 -29.64 -43.25 7.44
CA SER A 16 -28.89 -42.21 6.73
C SER A 16 -27.40 -42.64 6.78
N PRO A 17 -26.72 -42.74 5.63
CA PRO A 17 -25.28 -42.97 5.65
C PRO A 17 -24.62 -41.74 6.25
N PHE A 18 -24.06 -41.86 7.44
CA PHE A 18 -23.07 -40.91 7.95
C PHE A 18 -21.89 -40.98 7.00
N PHE A 19 -21.82 -40.06 6.01
CA PHE A 19 -20.57 -39.81 5.31
C PHE A 19 -19.62 -39.20 6.35
N MET A 20 -18.77 -40.03 6.94
CA MET A 20 -17.56 -39.55 7.57
C MET A 20 -16.76 -38.89 6.46
N SER A 21 -16.70 -37.55 6.47
CA SER A 21 -15.77 -36.83 5.61
C SER A 21 -14.39 -37.37 5.89
N ALA A 22 -13.79 -38.03 4.92
CA ALA A 22 -12.37 -38.37 4.99
C ALA A 22 -11.60 -37.05 5.15
N GLY A 23 -10.67 -36.99 6.09
CA GLY A 23 -9.83 -35.80 6.26
C GLY A 23 -9.07 -35.50 4.95
N PRO A 24 -8.48 -34.28 4.84
CA PRO A 24 -7.78 -33.89 3.63
C PRO A 24 -6.66 -34.87 3.27
N VAL A 25 -6.43 -35.02 1.98
CA VAL A 25 -5.31 -35.83 1.49
C VAL A 25 -4.03 -35.04 1.61
N ASP A 26 -3.14 -35.43 2.50
CA ASP A 26 -1.83 -34.78 2.68
C ASP A 26 -0.86 -35.14 1.56
N ARG A 27 -0.19 -34.11 1.02
CA ARG A 27 0.92 -34.24 0.09
C ARG A 27 2.06 -33.36 0.52
N TYR A 28 3.28 -33.84 0.38
CA TYR A 28 4.48 -33.19 0.89
C TYR A 28 5.39 -32.76 -0.25
N VAL A 29 5.96 -31.57 -0.14
CA VAL A 29 6.97 -31.06 -1.05
C VAL A 29 8.22 -30.61 -0.30
N SER A 30 9.41 -30.96 -0.82
CA SER A 30 10.72 -30.70 -0.22
C SER A 30 11.76 -30.45 -1.32
N PRO A 31 12.71 -29.51 -1.17
CA PRO A 31 13.79 -29.32 -2.16
C PRO A 31 14.63 -30.60 -2.40
N SER A 32 14.69 -31.49 -1.43
CA SER A 32 15.36 -32.80 -1.54
C SER A 32 14.48 -33.92 -2.11
N GLY A 33 13.23 -33.63 -2.48
CA GLY A 33 12.28 -34.61 -3.00
C GLY A 33 12.45 -34.93 -4.49
N SER A 34 11.42 -35.57 -5.06
CA SER A 34 11.37 -35.93 -6.49
C SER A 34 9.92 -35.81 -7.00
N ASP A 35 9.69 -35.12 -8.12
CA ASP A 35 8.36 -35.01 -8.73
C ASP A 35 7.82 -36.32 -9.30
N LYS A 36 8.67 -37.35 -9.39
CA LYS A 36 8.26 -38.73 -9.70
C LYS A 36 7.81 -39.54 -8.46
N ALA A 37 7.96 -38.95 -7.25
CA ALA A 37 7.55 -39.60 -6.00
C ALA A 37 6.04 -39.48 -5.78
N PRO A 38 5.43 -40.27 -4.87
CA PRO A 38 3.99 -40.20 -4.60
C PRO A 38 3.54 -38.99 -3.77
N GLY A 39 4.45 -38.15 -3.30
CA GLY A 39 4.12 -36.97 -2.47
C GLY A 39 3.79 -37.32 -1.01
N THR A 40 4.26 -38.42 -0.48
CA THR A 40 4.13 -38.76 0.96
C THR A 40 5.23 -38.09 1.78
N ALA A 41 5.09 -38.02 3.10
CA ALA A 41 6.10 -37.45 4.00
C ALA A 41 7.49 -38.08 3.83
N GLN A 42 7.57 -39.41 3.58
CA GLN A 42 8.82 -40.13 3.38
C GLN A 42 9.37 -40.01 1.96
N ARG A 43 8.50 -39.71 0.99
CA ARG A 43 8.85 -39.59 -0.43
C ARG A 43 8.15 -38.33 -1.02
N PRO A 44 8.59 -37.14 -0.62
CA PRO A 44 7.95 -35.87 -1.03
C PRO A 44 8.21 -35.57 -2.51
N TRP A 45 7.37 -34.71 -3.08
CA TRP A 45 7.64 -34.04 -4.35
C TRP A 45 8.81 -33.07 -4.21
N LYS A 46 9.37 -32.62 -5.33
CA LYS A 46 10.51 -31.72 -5.31
C LYS A 46 10.11 -30.26 -5.49
N THR A 47 9.22 -29.99 -6.43
CA THR A 47 8.93 -28.62 -6.87
C THR A 47 7.54 -28.16 -6.46
N LEU A 48 7.43 -26.87 -6.14
CA LEU A 48 6.13 -26.25 -5.89
C LEU A 48 5.26 -26.26 -7.15
N GLY A 49 5.82 -26.05 -8.35
CA GLY A 49 5.07 -26.12 -9.60
C GLY A 49 4.35 -27.46 -9.74
N HIS A 50 5.06 -28.58 -9.53
CA HIS A 50 4.42 -29.91 -9.54
C HIS A 50 3.34 -30.05 -8.45
N ALA A 51 3.60 -29.53 -7.23
CA ALA A 51 2.65 -29.60 -6.13
C ALA A 51 1.35 -28.84 -6.42
N PHE A 52 1.44 -27.65 -7.03
CA PHE A 52 0.30 -26.84 -7.46
C PHE A 52 -0.47 -27.50 -8.60
N ASP A 53 0.23 -28.05 -9.60
CA ASP A 53 -0.39 -28.85 -10.68
C ASP A 53 -1.19 -30.03 -10.13
N GLN A 54 -0.65 -30.72 -9.13
CA GLN A 54 -1.35 -31.82 -8.47
C GLN A 54 -2.52 -31.34 -7.62
N ALA A 55 -2.39 -30.20 -6.92
CA ALA A 55 -3.47 -29.62 -6.16
C ALA A 55 -4.68 -29.28 -7.03
N ASN A 56 -4.45 -28.81 -8.26
CA ASN A 56 -5.53 -28.53 -9.23
C ASN A 56 -6.26 -29.82 -9.69
N ARG A 57 -5.57 -30.97 -9.74
CA ARG A 57 -6.09 -32.23 -10.31
C ARG A 57 -6.66 -33.23 -9.29
N LEU A 58 -6.16 -33.20 -8.05
CA LEU A 58 -6.60 -34.11 -7.01
C LEU A 58 -8.05 -33.85 -6.61
N GLU A 59 -8.81 -34.92 -6.38
CA GLU A 59 -10.19 -34.83 -5.91
C GLU A 59 -10.27 -34.74 -4.39
N GLY A 60 -11.38 -34.18 -3.88
CA GLY A 60 -11.62 -33.99 -2.45
C GLY A 60 -10.75 -32.89 -1.83
N ASP A 61 -10.73 -32.83 -0.52
CA ASP A 61 -9.93 -31.89 0.23
C ASP A 61 -8.44 -32.25 0.18
N VAL A 62 -7.57 -31.29 -0.12
CA VAL A 62 -6.13 -31.50 -0.31
C VAL A 62 -5.35 -30.55 0.58
N ARG A 63 -4.33 -31.06 1.26
CA ARG A 63 -3.34 -30.24 1.97
C ARG A 63 -1.95 -30.51 1.41
N ILE A 64 -1.34 -29.48 0.83
CA ILE A 64 0.06 -29.48 0.41
C ILE A 64 0.90 -28.99 1.58
N VAL A 65 1.72 -29.85 2.15
CA VAL A 65 2.63 -29.53 3.26
C VAL A 65 4.01 -29.20 2.69
N VAL A 66 4.40 -27.93 2.81
CA VAL A 66 5.67 -27.40 2.30
C VAL A 66 6.74 -27.52 3.38
N MET A 67 7.73 -28.37 3.15
CA MET A 67 8.84 -28.58 4.08
C MET A 67 9.82 -27.41 4.02
N ASP A 68 10.67 -27.32 5.05
CA ASP A 68 11.68 -26.27 5.14
C ASP A 68 12.63 -26.25 3.94
N GLY A 69 13.03 -25.06 3.51
CA GLY A 69 14.01 -24.84 2.46
C GLY A 69 13.64 -23.77 1.44
N ASP A 70 14.52 -23.63 0.45
CA ASP A 70 14.42 -22.63 -0.61
C ASP A 70 13.85 -23.26 -1.88
N TYR A 71 12.82 -22.62 -2.43
CA TYR A 71 12.15 -23.01 -3.66
C TYR A 71 12.27 -21.87 -4.68
N SER A 72 12.77 -22.19 -5.87
CA SER A 72 12.93 -21.21 -6.95
C SER A 72 12.05 -21.63 -8.14
N PRO A 73 10.78 -21.23 -8.19
CA PRO A 73 9.92 -21.52 -9.32
C PRO A 73 10.45 -20.85 -10.59
N SER A 74 10.31 -21.50 -11.73
CA SER A 74 10.71 -20.95 -13.03
C SER A 74 9.56 -20.22 -13.74
N GLN A 75 8.35 -20.36 -13.22
CA GLN A 75 7.11 -19.73 -13.71
C GLN A 75 6.12 -19.59 -12.56
N THR A 76 5.06 -18.84 -12.78
CA THR A 76 3.98 -18.60 -11.82
C THR A 76 3.40 -19.91 -11.26
N LEU A 77 3.16 -19.94 -9.96
CA LEU A 77 2.46 -21.02 -9.26
C LEU A 77 0.96 -20.72 -9.30
N VAL A 78 0.15 -21.58 -9.91
CA VAL A 78 -1.26 -21.31 -10.16
C VAL A 78 -2.18 -22.34 -9.49
N LEU A 79 -3.14 -21.86 -8.69
CA LEU A 79 -4.36 -22.59 -8.33
C LEU A 79 -5.51 -22.05 -9.15
N GLU A 80 -6.21 -22.93 -9.89
CA GLU A 80 -7.25 -22.50 -10.84
C GLU A 80 -8.46 -23.44 -10.84
N GLY A 81 -9.66 -22.86 -10.87
CA GLY A 81 -10.92 -23.58 -11.07
C GLY A 81 -11.31 -24.52 -9.92
N ILE A 82 -10.76 -24.36 -8.73
CA ILE A 82 -11.02 -25.23 -7.58
C ILE A 82 -12.33 -24.81 -6.92
N LYS A 83 -13.36 -25.67 -7.01
CA LYS A 83 -14.69 -25.43 -6.42
C LYS A 83 -15.21 -26.66 -5.67
N GLY A 84 -16.06 -26.42 -4.66
CA GLY A 84 -16.74 -27.48 -3.91
C GLY A 84 -15.84 -28.32 -3.01
N ARG A 85 -14.58 -27.95 -2.83
CA ARG A 85 -13.60 -28.62 -1.96
C ARG A 85 -12.63 -27.62 -1.34
N LYS A 86 -11.86 -28.04 -0.34
CA LYS A 86 -10.85 -27.23 0.31
C LYS A 86 -9.46 -27.59 -0.17
N VAL A 87 -8.67 -26.59 -0.51
CA VAL A 87 -7.24 -26.80 -0.81
C VAL A 87 -6.42 -25.86 0.08
N SER A 88 -5.43 -26.44 0.76
CA SER A 88 -4.46 -25.65 1.50
C SER A 88 -3.03 -25.94 1.05
N VAL A 89 -2.20 -24.89 1.06
CA VAL A 89 -0.75 -24.97 0.86
C VAL A 89 -0.11 -24.34 2.09
N GLU A 90 0.49 -25.17 2.93
CA GLU A 90 0.89 -24.77 4.28
C GLU A 90 2.34 -25.17 4.57
N ALA A 91 3.08 -24.29 5.26
CA ALA A 91 4.36 -24.69 5.81
C ALA A 91 4.20 -25.85 6.79
N ALA A 92 5.12 -26.80 6.77
CA ALA A 92 5.18 -27.84 7.78
C ALA A 92 5.37 -27.23 9.18
N PRO A 93 4.87 -27.87 10.25
CA PRO A 93 5.04 -27.35 11.60
C PRO A 93 6.52 -27.04 11.94
N GLY A 94 6.80 -25.77 12.29
CA GLY A 94 8.14 -25.28 12.60
C GLY A 94 9.04 -25.02 11.38
N ALA A 95 8.55 -25.21 10.16
CA ALA A 95 9.27 -24.85 8.93
C ALA A 95 9.04 -23.39 8.54
N SER A 96 10.01 -22.84 7.79
CA SER A 96 9.98 -21.48 7.24
C SER A 96 10.38 -21.51 5.75
N PRO A 97 9.56 -22.13 4.89
CA PRO A 97 9.88 -22.27 3.47
C PRO A 97 9.91 -20.91 2.77
N ARG A 98 10.91 -20.70 1.91
CA ARG A 98 11.07 -19.48 1.12
C ARG A 98 10.88 -19.75 -0.38
N ILE A 99 10.08 -18.96 -1.03
CA ILE A 99 9.89 -18.94 -2.48
C ILE A 99 10.73 -17.80 -3.03
N LEU A 100 11.80 -18.12 -3.76
CA LEU A 100 12.81 -17.16 -4.18
C LEU A 100 12.65 -16.79 -5.64
N GLY A 101 12.32 -15.51 -5.90
CA GLY A 101 12.34 -14.88 -7.21
C GLY A 101 13.64 -14.11 -7.50
N GLU A 102 14.72 -14.43 -6.79
CA GLU A 102 16.01 -13.75 -6.88
C GLU A 102 17.16 -14.72 -7.16
N LYS A 103 18.28 -14.20 -7.64
CA LYS A 103 19.52 -14.96 -7.90
C LYS A 103 20.66 -14.41 -7.08
N ARG A 104 21.46 -15.30 -6.50
CA ARG A 104 22.69 -14.93 -5.79
C ARG A 104 23.77 -14.56 -6.79
N LEU A 105 24.49 -13.45 -6.52
CA LEU A 105 25.60 -12.97 -7.31
C LEU A 105 26.94 -13.29 -6.67
N SER A 106 27.96 -13.46 -7.53
CA SER A 106 29.35 -13.59 -7.14
C SER A 106 30.16 -12.46 -7.76
N PHE A 107 30.95 -11.79 -6.96
CA PHE A 107 31.69 -10.59 -7.35
C PHE A 107 33.18 -10.83 -7.46
N LYS A 108 33.80 -10.10 -8.39
CA LYS A 108 35.25 -9.96 -8.55
C LYS A 108 35.61 -8.47 -8.46
N LYS A 109 36.84 -8.17 -8.05
CA LYS A 109 37.34 -6.79 -8.06
C LYS A 109 37.43 -6.29 -9.51
N SER A 110 36.98 -5.05 -9.75
CA SER A 110 37.11 -4.35 -11.05
C SER A 110 38.19 -3.27 -10.96
N SER A 111 37.88 -2.11 -10.43
CA SER A 111 38.83 -1.00 -10.24
C SER A 111 38.49 -0.24 -8.95
N GLY A 112 39.53 0.24 -8.24
CA GLY A 112 39.28 0.92 -6.96
C GLY A 112 38.48 0.07 -6.00
N ASP A 113 37.36 0.60 -5.51
CA ASP A 113 36.42 -0.08 -4.63
C ASP A 113 35.24 -0.76 -5.38
N VAL A 114 35.23 -0.65 -6.72
CA VAL A 114 34.15 -1.23 -7.55
C VAL A 114 34.37 -2.73 -7.70
N LEU A 115 33.33 -3.47 -7.41
CA LEU A 115 33.17 -4.90 -7.69
C LEU A 115 32.34 -5.10 -8.96
N VAL A 116 32.53 -6.21 -9.66
CA VAL A 116 31.77 -6.58 -10.85
C VAL A 116 31.25 -8.01 -10.75
N ALA A 117 29.98 -8.20 -11.09
CA ALA A 117 29.36 -9.52 -11.29
C ALA A 117 29.00 -9.72 -12.75
N ASP A 118 29.15 -10.95 -13.25
CA ASP A 118 28.65 -11.36 -14.55
C ASP A 118 27.26 -11.97 -14.36
N LEU A 119 26.23 -11.29 -14.86
CA LEU A 119 24.83 -11.68 -14.69
C LEU A 119 24.48 -12.94 -15.48
N ARG A 120 25.18 -13.22 -16.60
CA ARG A 120 25.00 -14.45 -17.38
C ARG A 120 25.47 -15.68 -16.61
N SER A 121 26.57 -15.53 -15.87
CA SER A 121 27.07 -16.63 -15.03
C SER A 121 26.17 -16.94 -13.84
N ALA A 122 25.32 -15.99 -13.41
CA ALA A 122 24.26 -16.18 -12.44
C ALA A 122 22.96 -16.76 -13.05
N GLY A 123 22.96 -17.01 -14.36
CA GLY A 123 21.83 -17.59 -15.09
C GLY A 123 20.75 -16.58 -15.52
N LEU A 124 21.04 -15.27 -15.44
CA LEU A 124 20.13 -14.25 -15.97
C LEU A 124 20.33 -14.11 -17.49
N LYS A 125 19.21 -14.12 -18.20
CA LYS A 125 19.16 -13.88 -19.66
C LYS A 125 18.58 -12.52 -19.99
N ASP A 126 17.87 -11.93 -19.04
CA ASP A 126 17.21 -10.65 -19.09
C ASP A 126 17.68 -9.82 -17.90
N TYR A 127 18.06 -8.58 -18.15
CA TYR A 127 18.67 -7.69 -17.14
C TYR A 127 17.72 -6.59 -16.69
N GLY A 128 16.47 -6.60 -17.19
CA GLY A 128 15.43 -5.64 -16.84
C GLY A 128 15.80 -4.18 -17.16
N ASP A 129 15.04 -3.28 -16.57
CA ASP A 129 15.35 -1.85 -16.53
C ASP A 129 15.09 -1.33 -15.10
N PRO A 130 16.12 -0.81 -14.40
CA PRO A 130 15.95 -0.38 -13.03
C PRO A 130 15.11 0.90 -12.86
N CYS A 131 14.69 1.52 -13.97
CA CYS A 131 13.85 2.72 -13.98
C CYS A 131 12.48 2.49 -14.66
N GLU A 132 12.12 1.26 -15.01
CA GLU A 132 10.88 0.93 -15.71
C GLU A 132 9.98 0.04 -14.85
N ARG A 133 8.74 0.48 -14.61
CA ARG A 133 7.74 -0.27 -13.87
C ARG A 133 7.45 -1.63 -14.54
N GLY A 134 7.31 -2.68 -13.74
CA GLY A 134 7.07 -4.06 -14.20
C GLY A 134 8.33 -4.77 -14.74
N ASN A 135 9.44 -4.06 -14.87
CA ASN A 135 10.71 -4.61 -15.33
C ASN A 135 11.87 -4.27 -14.38
N LEU A 136 11.52 -3.88 -13.14
CA LEU A 136 12.47 -3.41 -12.13
C LEU A 136 13.48 -4.47 -11.75
N VAL A 137 14.72 -4.05 -11.63
CA VAL A 137 15.82 -4.89 -11.19
C VAL A 137 16.52 -4.23 -10.03
N ASP A 138 16.40 -4.85 -8.86
CA ASP A 138 17.01 -4.38 -7.64
C ASP A 138 18.12 -5.32 -7.16
N LEU A 139 19.15 -4.71 -6.57
CA LEU A 139 20.24 -5.40 -5.90
C LEU A 139 20.03 -5.35 -4.38
N TYR A 140 20.27 -6.47 -3.71
CA TYR A 140 20.14 -6.57 -2.25
C TYR A 140 21.43 -7.16 -1.65
N TRP A 141 21.91 -6.57 -0.57
CA TRP A 141 22.97 -7.11 0.28
C TRP A 141 22.40 -7.43 1.66
N LYS A 142 22.45 -8.70 2.07
CA LYS A 142 21.83 -9.17 3.33
C LYS A 142 20.36 -8.74 3.49
N GLY A 143 19.62 -8.70 2.37
CA GLY A 143 18.23 -8.25 2.33
C GLY A 143 18.04 -6.74 2.22
N GLU A 144 19.07 -5.93 2.42
CA GLU A 144 19.02 -4.46 2.30
C GLU A 144 19.13 -4.04 0.84
N ARG A 145 18.13 -3.26 0.37
CA ARG A 145 18.11 -2.71 -1.00
C ARG A 145 19.29 -1.79 -1.23
N GLN A 146 19.99 -1.99 -2.32
CA GLN A 146 21.09 -1.14 -2.75
C GLN A 146 20.58 -0.03 -3.67
N THR A 147 21.38 1.05 -3.80
CA THR A 147 20.97 2.26 -4.52
C THR A 147 21.45 2.19 -5.97
N LEU A 148 20.60 2.51 -6.93
CA LEU A 148 21.05 2.72 -8.31
C LEU A 148 21.97 3.94 -8.37
N ALA A 149 23.10 3.84 -9.12
CA ALA A 149 24.08 4.93 -9.27
C ALA A 149 23.37 6.23 -9.67
N ARG A 150 23.54 7.28 -8.87
CA ARG A 150 22.73 8.50 -8.92
C ARG A 150 23.50 9.76 -8.56
N TYR A 151 22.96 10.89 -9.01
CA TYR A 151 23.40 12.20 -8.55
C TYR A 151 22.21 13.12 -8.25
N PRO A 152 22.18 13.80 -7.07
CA PRO A 152 23.15 13.69 -5.97
C PRO A 152 22.98 12.38 -5.20
N ASN A 153 23.97 11.96 -4.44
CA ASN A 153 23.93 10.73 -3.63
C ASN A 153 22.90 10.78 -2.52
N LYS A 154 22.44 11.97 -2.12
CA LYS A 154 21.36 12.18 -1.14
C LYS A 154 20.51 13.38 -1.54
N GLY A 155 19.19 13.25 -1.30
CA GLY A 155 18.22 14.30 -1.59
C GLY A 155 18.08 14.57 -3.09
N PHE A 156 17.81 15.82 -3.45
CA PHE A 156 17.50 16.28 -4.79
C PHE A 156 18.32 17.52 -5.14
N ILE A 157 18.59 17.71 -6.44
CA ILE A 157 19.02 18.99 -7.01
C ILE A 157 17.79 19.74 -7.56
N ARG A 158 17.98 21.02 -7.91
CA ARG A 158 16.93 21.86 -8.48
C ARG A 158 17.18 22.09 -9.97
N SER A 159 16.10 22.08 -10.75
CA SER A 159 16.15 22.50 -12.14
C SER A 159 16.32 24.02 -12.25
N GLY A 160 16.81 24.47 -13.40
CA GLY A 160 16.62 25.84 -13.82
C GLY A 160 15.23 26.04 -14.42
N ARG A 161 15.18 26.89 -15.44
CA ARG A 161 13.94 27.23 -16.13
C ARG A 161 13.46 26.08 -17.01
N ALA A 162 12.18 25.72 -16.94
CA ALA A 162 11.56 24.89 -17.94
C ALA A 162 11.45 25.66 -19.27
N ARG A 163 11.76 24.99 -20.38
CA ARG A 163 11.69 25.56 -21.73
C ARG A 163 10.60 24.84 -22.52
N GLY A 164 10.10 25.52 -23.57
CA GLY A 164 8.98 25.00 -24.35
C GLY A 164 7.63 25.35 -23.68
N ALA A 165 6.59 24.68 -24.07
CA ALA A 165 5.27 24.85 -23.48
C ALA A 165 5.28 24.27 -22.07
N THR A 166 5.23 25.16 -21.11
CA THR A 166 5.22 24.86 -19.69
C THR A 166 3.80 24.61 -19.19
N PHE A 167 3.71 24.11 -17.95
CA PHE A 167 2.49 23.83 -17.23
C PHE A 167 1.34 24.77 -17.56
N THR A 168 0.28 24.21 -18.08
CA THR A 168 -1.08 24.76 -18.02
C THR A 168 -1.97 23.70 -17.40
N TRP A 169 -2.61 24.04 -16.31
CA TRP A 169 -3.57 23.20 -15.65
C TRP A 169 -4.65 22.74 -16.65
N GLY A 170 -4.68 21.45 -16.96
CA GLY A 170 -5.67 20.85 -17.86
C GLY A 170 -5.31 20.79 -19.35
N ASP A 171 -4.21 21.37 -19.83
CA ASP A 171 -3.77 21.27 -21.23
C ASP A 171 -2.62 20.25 -21.38
N THR A 172 -2.92 19.09 -21.97
CA THR A 172 -1.97 18.00 -22.17
C THR A 172 -1.15 18.13 -23.48
N ASN A 173 -1.50 19.04 -24.37
CA ASN A 173 -0.93 19.09 -25.74
C ASN A 173 0.34 19.93 -25.89
N THR A 174 0.75 20.65 -24.85
CA THR A 174 1.83 21.62 -24.92
C THR A 174 2.97 21.35 -23.93
N LYS A 175 3.07 20.14 -23.41
CA LYS A 175 4.02 19.80 -22.34
C LYS A 175 5.27 19.21 -22.94
N GLU A 176 6.28 20.04 -23.20
CA GLU A 176 7.58 19.56 -23.64
C GLU A 176 8.50 19.30 -22.45
N GLY A 177 9.09 18.12 -22.40
CA GLY A 177 10.05 17.75 -21.36
C GLY A 177 11.42 18.37 -21.58
N VAL A 178 11.52 19.70 -21.59
CA VAL A 178 12.81 20.41 -21.77
C VAL A 178 13.02 21.37 -20.60
N PHE A 179 14.17 21.27 -19.93
CA PHE A 179 14.50 22.16 -18.83
C PHE A 179 16.02 22.42 -18.72
N GLU A 180 16.35 23.55 -18.12
CA GLU A 180 17.74 23.93 -17.84
C GLU A 180 18.26 23.19 -16.61
N TYR A 181 19.49 22.70 -16.66
CA TYR A 181 20.21 22.26 -15.48
C TYR A 181 21.19 23.36 -14.99
N LEU A 182 21.46 23.36 -13.69
CA LEU A 182 22.25 24.42 -13.04
C LEU A 182 23.71 24.03 -12.78
N GLU A 183 24.01 22.75 -12.73
CA GLU A 183 25.33 22.25 -12.34
C GLU A 183 26.11 21.70 -13.53
N ASP A 184 27.34 22.16 -13.77
CA ASP A 184 28.17 21.78 -14.93
C ASP A 184 28.46 20.27 -14.98
N ARG A 185 28.47 19.58 -13.83
CA ARG A 185 28.64 18.11 -13.74
C ARG A 185 27.65 17.35 -14.62
N ILE A 186 26.43 17.83 -14.74
CA ILE A 186 25.34 17.19 -15.50
C ILE A 186 25.69 17.03 -16.99
N SER A 187 26.56 17.88 -17.55
CA SER A 187 27.03 17.74 -18.92
C SER A 187 27.70 16.39 -19.19
N THR A 188 28.29 15.75 -18.17
CA THR A 188 28.94 14.43 -18.30
C THR A 188 27.96 13.30 -18.59
N TRP A 189 26.68 13.46 -18.22
CA TRP A 189 25.61 12.46 -18.46
C TRP A 189 25.28 12.30 -19.94
N ALA A 190 25.68 13.26 -20.80
CA ALA A 190 25.46 13.18 -22.24
C ALA A 190 26.13 11.95 -22.89
N SER A 191 27.12 11.35 -22.24
CA SER A 191 27.79 10.14 -22.70
C SER A 191 27.22 8.84 -22.16
N GLU A 192 26.23 8.92 -21.26
CA GLU A 192 25.59 7.74 -20.66
C GLU A 192 24.64 7.04 -21.64
N LYS A 193 24.51 5.71 -21.52
CA LYS A 193 23.73 4.91 -22.48
C LYS A 193 22.22 5.00 -22.31
N ALA A 194 21.75 5.06 -21.10
CA ALA A 194 20.34 5.10 -20.77
C ALA A 194 20.12 5.89 -19.48
N PRO A 195 20.42 7.20 -19.49
CA PRO A 195 20.27 8.04 -18.32
C PRO A 195 18.79 8.36 -18.07
N TYR A 196 18.43 8.44 -16.80
CA TYR A 196 17.10 8.83 -16.35
C TYR A 196 17.18 10.02 -15.39
N VAL A 197 16.08 10.72 -15.28
CA VAL A 197 15.79 11.59 -14.15
C VAL A 197 14.54 11.09 -13.42
N TYR A 198 14.57 11.17 -12.10
CA TYR A 198 13.42 10.96 -11.24
C TYR A 198 13.15 12.24 -10.49
N GLY A 199 11.91 12.66 -10.36
CA GLY A 199 11.61 13.88 -9.61
C GLY A 199 10.15 14.25 -9.58
N TYR A 200 9.91 15.41 -8.95
CA TYR A 200 8.62 16.07 -8.81
C TYR A 200 8.61 17.28 -9.74
N PHE A 201 8.25 17.04 -11.00
CA PHE A 201 8.47 18.00 -12.10
C PHE A 201 7.55 19.22 -12.06
N CYS A 202 6.42 19.12 -11.37
CA CYS A 202 5.46 20.22 -11.23
C CYS A 202 4.98 20.38 -9.79
N PHE A 203 4.39 19.33 -9.26
CA PHE A 203 3.82 19.30 -7.92
C PHE A 203 4.47 18.20 -7.08
N ASP A 204 4.63 18.44 -5.79
CA ASP A 204 5.25 17.50 -4.85
C ASP A 204 4.31 16.34 -4.43
N TRP A 205 3.11 16.26 -4.99
CA TRP A 205 2.23 15.09 -4.86
C TRP A 205 2.32 14.10 -6.01
N LYS A 206 3.14 14.40 -7.07
CA LYS A 206 3.28 13.51 -8.22
C LYS A 206 4.72 13.42 -8.68
N ASP A 207 5.30 12.26 -8.49
CA ASP A 207 6.63 11.89 -8.97
C ASP A 207 6.58 11.12 -10.29
N MET A 208 7.70 11.10 -11.00
CA MET A 208 7.85 10.32 -12.23
C MET A 208 9.32 10.02 -12.53
N TYR A 209 9.57 8.85 -13.13
CA TYR A 209 10.81 8.53 -13.84
C TYR A 209 10.68 8.96 -15.29
N GLN A 210 11.70 9.66 -15.80
CA GLN A 210 11.72 10.12 -17.18
C GLN A 210 13.08 9.81 -17.80
N LYS A 211 13.08 9.16 -18.97
CA LYS A 211 14.30 8.89 -19.70
C LYS A 211 14.80 10.15 -20.38
N ILE A 212 16.12 10.35 -20.35
CA ILE A 212 16.77 11.49 -21.01
C ILE A 212 16.99 11.15 -22.49
N ALA A 213 16.40 11.95 -23.38
CA ALA A 213 16.60 11.86 -24.82
C ALA A 213 17.94 12.48 -25.24
N SER A 214 18.26 13.66 -24.69
CA SER A 214 19.51 14.35 -24.98
C SER A 214 19.87 15.37 -23.91
N ILE A 215 21.15 15.70 -23.83
CA ILE A 215 21.70 16.79 -23.02
C ILE A 215 22.51 17.68 -23.93
N ASP A 216 22.23 18.98 -23.90
CA ASP A 216 22.98 20.00 -24.62
C ASP A 216 23.85 20.81 -23.64
N PRO A 217 25.20 20.62 -23.67
CA PRO A 217 26.08 21.35 -22.78
C PRO A 217 26.22 22.85 -23.11
N GLU A 218 25.93 23.26 -24.34
CA GLU A 218 26.06 24.68 -24.75
C GLU A 218 24.88 25.50 -24.19
N THR A 219 23.69 24.98 -24.32
CA THR A 219 22.47 25.63 -23.79
C THR A 219 22.15 25.22 -22.36
N LYS A 220 22.90 24.26 -21.80
CA LYS A 220 22.68 23.65 -20.47
C LYS A 220 21.25 23.13 -20.32
N THR A 221 20.75 22.36 -21.29
CA THR A 221 19.41 21.80 -21.27
C THR A 221 19.40 20.27 -21.28
N ILE A 222 18.40 19.72 -20.59
CA ILE A 222 18.01 18.31 -20.68
C ILE A 222 16.70 18.26 -21.47
N THR A 223 16.64 17.34 -22.44
CA THR A 223 15.42 16.97 -23.16
C THR A 223 15.02 15.56 -22.76
N LEU A 224 13.76 15.36 -22.40
CA LEU A 224 13.19 14.09 -21.95
C LEU A 224 12.45 13.37 -23.07
N GLU A 225 12.44 12.01 -23.04
CA GLU A 225 11.61 11.19 -23.92
C GLU A 225 10.14 11.22 -23.50
N GLU A 226 9.21 11.02 -24.46
CA GLU A 226 7.79 10.76 -24.17
C GLU A 226 7.61 9.37 -23.53
N PRO A 227 6.56 9.18 -22.70
CA PRO A 227 5.49 10.12 -22.35
C PRO A 227 5.96 11.17 -21.34
N TRP A 228 5.54 12.41 -21.55
CA TRP A 228 5.89 13.51 -20.63
C TRP A 228 5.01 13.52 -19.39
N HIS A 229 5.47 14.26 -18.36
CA HIS A 229 4.74 14.38 -17.10
C HIS A 229 3.35 14.98 -17.30
N GLU A 230 2.31 14.38 -16.73
CA GLU A 230 0.91 14.73 -16.96
C GLU A 230 0.55 16.18 -16.57
N TYR A 231 1.23 16.72 -15.56
CA TYR A 231 1.08 18.15 -15.14
C TYR A 231 2.10 19.08 -15.81
N GLY A 232 3.00 18.59 -16.66
CA GLY A 232 4.07 19.37 -17.26
C GLY A 232 5.24 19.60 -16.31
N TYR A 233 5.97 20.71 -16.55
CA TYR A 233 7.23 21.00 -15.88
C TYR A 233 7.23 22.44 -15.33
N GLY A 234 7.45 22.57 -14.02
CA GLY A 234 7.62 23.86 -13.36
C GLY A 234 9.05 24.40 -13.50
N THR A 235 9.34 25.55 -12.93
CA THR A 235 10.70 26.07 -12.77
C THR A 235 11.18 25.77 -11.36
N GLY A 236 12.43 25.28 -11.22
CA GLY A 236 13.01 25.02 -9.93
C GLY A 236 12.49 23.73 -9.26
N PHE A 237 11.90 22.81 -10.01
CA PHE A 237 11.47 21.52 -9.48
C PHE A 237 12.66 20.69 -8.99
N ARG A 238 12.38 19.73 -8.11
CA ARG A 238 13.39 18.86 -7.53
C ARG A 238 13.54 17.54 -8.30
N TYR A 239 14.77 17.13 -8.60
CA TYR A 239 15.05 15.89 -9.33
C TYR A 239 16.41 15.28 -8.96
N VAL A 240 16.60 14.05 -9.37
CA VAL A 240 17.87 13.31 -9.32
C VAL A 240 18.15 12.68 -10.68
N GLY A 241 19.42 12.60 -11.05
CA GLY A 241 19.86 11.75 -12.18
C GLY A 241 20.06 10.31 -11.72
N LEU A 242 19.68 9.35 -12.54
CA LEU A 242 19.71 7.91 -12.21
C LEU A 242 20.28 7.09 -13.36
N ASN A 243 20.75 5.89 -13.02
CA ASN A 243 21.32 4.92 -13.97
C ASN A 243 22.52 5.49 -14.73
N LEU A 244 23.42 6.14 -13.99
CA LEU A 244 24.56 6.90 -14.49
C LEU A 244 25.86 6.18 -14.05
N PHE A 245 26.58 5.58 -15.00
CA PHE A 245 27.84 4.91 -14.66
C PHE A 245 28.91 5.90 -14.17
N CYS A 246 28.92 7.11 -14.72
CA CYS A 246 29.83 8.18 -14.29
C CYS A 246 29.57 8.69 -12.86
N GLU A 247 28.42 8.39 -12.29
CA GLU A 247 28.04 8.74 -10.93
C GLU A 247 28.09 7.54 -9.96
N LEU A 248 28.72 6.43 -10.36
CA LEU A 248 28.96 5.28 -9.47
C LEU A 248 30.13 5.62 -8.53
N ASP A 249 29.88 6.38 -7.47
CA ASP A 249 30.91 6.96 -6.61
C ASP A 249 30.67 6.83 -5.10
N ALA A 250 29.54 6.25 -4.66
CA ALA A 250 29.21 6.09 -3.26
C ALA A 250 28.98 4.62 -2.83
N PRO A 251 29.31 4.26 -1.57
CA PRO A 251 29.02 2.93 -1.04
C PRO A 251 27.53 2.58 -1.08
N GLY A 252 27.20 1.37 -1.57
CA GLY A 252 25.85 0.89 -1.79
C GLY A 252 25.32 1.13 -3.21
N GLU A 253 26.02 1.90 -4.01
CA GLU A 253 25.59 2.16 -5.38
C GLU A 253 25.94 1.04 -6.35
N PHE A 254 25.01 0.77 -7.28
CA PHE A 254 25.20 -0.17 -8.37
C PHE A 254 24.77 0.39 -9.73
N TYR A 255 25.33 -0.18 -10.79
CA TYR A 255 24.99 0.10 -12.18
C TYR A 255 24.97 -1.20 -13.00
N ILE A 256 24.03 -1.34 -13.93
CA ILE A 256 23.91 -2.50 -14.82
C ILE A 256 24.26 -2.10 -16.25
N ASP A 257 25.41 -2.57 -16.76
CA ASP A 257 25.72 -2.53 -18.20
C ASP A 257 24.94 -3.66 -18.90
N ARG A 258 23.75 -3.34 -19.40
CA ARG A 258 22.82 -4.29 -20.02
C ARG A 258 23.39 -4.91 -21.31
N ASP A 259 24.19 -4.18 -22.07
CA ASP A 259 24.83 -4.69 -23.29
C ASP A 259 25.84 -5.79 -22.99
N LYS A 260 26.60 -5.61 -21.90
CA LYS A 260 27.61 -6.58 -21.48
C LYS A 260 27.09 -7.64 -20.52
N GLY A 261 25.90 -7.45 -19.94
CA GLY A 261 25.36 -8.31 -18.89
C GLY A 261 26.22 -8.29 -17.63
N LYS A 262 26.70 -7.11 -17.24
CA LYS A 262 27.56 -6.91 -16.07
C LYS A 262 26.93 -5.93 -15.09
N LEU A 263 27.01 -6.27 -13.82
CA LEU A 263 26.63 -5.39 -12.72
C LEU A 263 27.89 -4.90 -12.02
N TYR A 264 28.04 -3.59 -11.89
CA TYR A 264 29.08 -2.91 -11.13
C TYR A 264 28.49 -2.41 -9.82
N TRP A 265 29.23 -2.56 -8.72
CA TRP A 265 28.73 -2.22 -7.38
C TRP A 265 29.86 -1.75 -6.48
N ILE A 266 29.67 -0.68 -5.73
CA ILE A 266 30.51 -0.25 -4.63
C ILE A 266 29.89 -0.77 -3.33
N PRO A 267 30.44 -1.81 -2.70
CA PRO A 267 29.81 -2.41 -1.52
C PRO A 267 29.79 -1.45 -0.34
N PRO A 268 28.76 -1.51 0.52
CA PRO A 268 28.72 -0.79 1.78
C PRO A 268 29.85 -1.21 2.72
N LYS A 269 30.16 -0.33 3.68
CA LYS A 269 31.12 -0.64 4.75
C LYS A 269 30.66 -1.90 5.51
N GLY A 270 31.56 -2.85 5.68
CA GLY A 270 31.27 -4.12 6.37
C GLY A 270 30.95 -5.29 5.44
N TYR A 271 30.91 -5.06 4.12
CA TYR A 271 30.82 -6.15 3.16
C TYR A 271 32.02 -7.09 3.26
N SER A 272 31.77 -8.39 3.24
CA SER A 272 32.77 -9.45 3.20
C SER A 272 32.51 -10.41 2.02
N LYS A 273 33.59 -10.91 1.43
CA LYS A 273 33.49 -11.90 0.36
C LYS A 273 32.77 -13.16 0.89
N GLY A 274 31.63 -13.48 0.30
CA GLY A 274 30.77 -14.59 0.74
C GLY A 274 29.46 -14.13 1.39
N ASP A 275 29.33 -12.86 1.70
CA ASP A 275 28.03 -12.28 2.09
C ASP A 275 26.97 -12.59 1.03
N GLU A 276 25.73 -12.69 1.46
CA GLU A 276 24.61 -12.87 0.54
C GLU A 276 24.34 -11.55 -0.19
N VAL A 277 24.50 -11.60 -1.52
CA VAL A 277 24.11 -10.51 -2.43
C VAL A 277 23.23 -11.13 -3.51
N THR A 278 22.01 -10.61 -3.63
CA THR A 278 21.00 -11.13 -4.55
C THR A 278 20.49 -10.05 -5.49
N ILE A 279 19.99 -10.48 -6.64
CA ILE A 279 19.35 -9.63 -7.64
C ILE A 279 17.97 -10.20 -7.99
N SER A 280 16.95 -9.35 -8.10
CA SER A 280 15.62 -9.75 -8.54
C SER A 280 15.67 -10.34 -9.94
N SER A 281 15.05 -11.51 -10.12
CA SER A 281 15.18 -12.29 -11.36
C SER A 281 13.88 -12.89 -11.89
N PHE A 282 12.89 -13.12 -11.03
CA PHE A 282 11.57 -13.61 -11.45
C PHE A 282 10.85 -12.48 -12.20
N LYS A 283 10.46 -12.75 -13.45
CA LYS A 283 9.98 -11.72 -14.38
C LYS A 283 8.53 -11.86 -14.80
N ASP A 284 7.88 -12.97 -14.48
CA ASP A 284 6.45 -13.13 -14.71
C ASP A 284 5.69 -12.14 -13.80
N ASP A 285 4.49 -11.76 -14.17
CA ASP A 285 3.73 -10.73 -13.48
C ASP A 285 3.48 -11.08 -12.01
N PHE A 286 3.25 -12.38 -11.71
CA PHE A 286 2.99 -12.87 -10.36
C PHE A 286 3.78 -14.14 -10.05
N VAL A 287 4.21 -14.29 -8.80
CA VAL A 287 4.81 -15.55 -8.32
C VAL A 287 3.74 -16.58 -7.97
N LEU A 288 2.60 -16.13 -7.44
CA LEU A 288 1.47 -16.97 -7.04
C LEU A 288 0.15 -16.40 -7.54
N GLU A 289 -0.66 -17.21 -8.19
CA GLU A 289 -2.02 -16.87 -8.60
C GLU A 289 -3.07 -17.84 -8.06
N ILE A 290 -4.21 -17.30 -7.64
CA ILE A 290 -5.41 -18.03 -7.22
C ILE A 290 -6.57 -17.48 -8.04
N ASN A 291 -6.99 -18.25 -9.07
CA ASN A 291 -7.95 -17.80 -10.06
C ASN A 291 -9.19 -18.70 -10.06
N ASP A 292 -10.39 -18.09 -10.01
CA ASP A 292 -11.69 -18.81 -10.07
C ASP A 292 -11.79 -19.96 -9.04
N CYS A 293 -11.35 -19.73 -7.81
CA CYS A 293 -11.26 -20.73 -6.75
C CYS A 293 -12.20 -20.44 -5.58
N GLU A 294 -12.54 -21.51 -4.82
CA GLU A 294 -13.26 -21.42 -3.55
C GLU A 294 -12.51 -22.17 -2.44
N ASN A 295 -12.54 -21.61 -1.21
CA ASN A 295 -12.02 -22.23 0.01
C ASN A 295 -10.54 -22.61 -0.07
N ILE A 296 -9.71 -21.65 -0.44
CA ILE A 296 -8.24 -21.79 -0.51
C ILE A 296 -7.59 -21.23 0.74
N THR A 297 -6.57 -21.94 1.25
CA THR A 297 -5.72 -21.44 2.32
C THR A 297 -4.25 -21.53 1.92
N ILE A 298 -3.54 -20.40 1.98
CA ILE A 298 -2.07 -20.34 1.89
C ILE A 298 -1.55 -19.94 3.26
N LYS A 299 -0.62 -20.72 3.83
CA LYS A 299 -0.18 -20.48 5.20
C LYS A 299 1.31 -20.65 5.42
N GLY A 300 1.94 -19.65 6.07
CA GLY A 300 3.30 -19.74 6.57
C GLY A 300 4.38 -19.76 5.49
N LEU A 301 4.12 -19.19 4.31
CA LEU A 301 5.07 -19.12 3.21
C LEU A 301 5.72 -17.73 3.14
N SER A 302 6.99 -17.66 2.78
CA SER A 302 7.68 -16.39 2.51
C SER A 302 8.05 -16.28 1.03
N LEU A 303 7.54 -15.26 0.34
CA LEU A 303 7.87 -14.92 -1.04
C LEU A 303 8.92 -13.80 -1.01
N CYS A 304 10.07 -14.04 -1.62
CA CYS A 304 11.19 -13.11 -1.57
C CYS A 304 11.79 -12.88 -2.95
N GLY A 305 11.74 -11.63 -3.38
CA GLY A 305 12.31 -11.16 -4.63
C GLY A 305 11.43 -11.43 -5.85
N GLY A 306 11.33 -10.43 -6.70
CA GLY A 306 10.60 -10.47 -7.96
C GLY A 306 10.61 -9.10 -8.61
N ARG A 307 10.44 -9.05 -9.92
CA ARG A 307 10.40 -7.78 -10.68
C ARG A 307 9.00 -7.20 -10.75
N GLY A 308 7.99 -8.07 -10.83
CA GLY A 308 6.58 -7.73 -10.84
C GLY A 308 5.95 -7.84 -9.45
N ASP A 309 4.69 -8.27 -9.43
CA ASP A 309 3.89 -8.43 -8.22
C ASP A 309 4.07 -9.82 -7.60
N ALA A 310 3.69 -9.99 -6.33
CA ALA A 310 3.93 -11.28 -5.66
C ALA A 310 2.72 -12.23 -5.76
N VAL A 311 1.53 -11.79 -5.35
CA VAL A 311 0.35 -12.66 -5.23
C VAL A 311 -0.88 -12.03 -5.88
N LYS A 312 -1.59 -12.81 -6.69
CA LYS A 312 -2.91 -12.43 -7.23
C LYS A 312 -4.01 -13.36 -6.72
N VAL A 313 -5.14 -12.78 -6.34
CA VAL A 313 -6.39 -13.50 -6.05
C VAL A 313 -7.47 -12.90 -6.94
N GLU A 314 -8.00 -13.66 -7.87
CA GLU A 314 -8.96 -13.17 -8.85
C GLU A 314 -10.19 -14.08 -8.95
N ASN A 315 -11.38 -13.49 -9.04
CA ASN A 315 -12.68 -14.19 -9.20
C ASN A 315 -12.89 -15.33 -8.18
N SER A 316 -12.36 -15.19 -6.97
CA SER A 316 -12.27 -16.27 -5.99
C SER A 316 -13.05 -15.94 -4.73
N LYS A 317 -13.43 -16.98 -3.95
CA LYS A 317 -14.22 -16.81 -2.73
C LYS A 317 -13.66 -17.63 -1.57
N GLY A 318 -13.63 -17.03 -0.37
CA GLY A 318 -13.19 -17.73 0.85
C GLY A 318 -11.69 -18.06 0.80
N VAL A 319 -10.86 -17.09 0.41
CA VAL A 319 -9.40 -17.25 0.36
C VAL A 319 -8.77 -16.72 1.64
N THR A 320 -7.95 -17.52 2.29
CA THR A 320 -7.18 -17.13 3.48
C THR A 320 -5.69 -17.16 3.19
N LEU A 321 -5.03 -16.03 3.40
CA LEU A 321 -3.58 -15.86 3.35
C LEU A 321 -3.09 -15.58 4.78
N GLU A 322 -2.53 -16.58 5.46
CA GLU A 322 -2.13 -16.50 6.87
C GLU A 322 -0.62 -16.63 7.03
N GLY A 323 0.04 -15.60 7.58
CA GLY A 323 1.49 -15.61 7.71
C GLY A 323 2.20 -15.74 6.37
N VAL A 324 1.62 -15.17 5.31
CA VAL A 324 2.24 -15.10 3.98
C VAL A 324 3.07 -13.84 3.92
N ASN A 325 4.38 -14.00 4.12
CA ASN A 325 5.31 -12.88 4.10
C ASN A 325 5.74 -12.55 2.67
N VAL A 326 5.80 -11.27 2.34
CA VAL A 326 6.25 -10.80 1.02
C VAL A 326 7.34 -9.75 1.20
N CYS A 327 8.48 -9.96 0.57
CA CYS A 327 9.59 -9.01 0.66
C CYS A 327 10.38 -8.89 -0.64
N ARG A 328 10.90 -7.68 -0.90
CA ARG A 328 11.82 -7.40 -2.02
C ARG A 328 11.20 -7.63 -3.41
N PHE A 329 9.99 -7.11 -3.60
CA PHE A 329 9.32 -7.11 -4.92
C PHE A 329 9.37 -5.72 -5.55
N GLY A 330 9.54 -5.69 -6.88
CA GLY A 330 9.48 -4.43 -7.65
C GLY A 330 8.07 -3.88 -7.81
N GLY A 331 7.05 -4.73 -7.70
CA GLY A 331 5.63 -4.41 -7.81
C GLY A 331 4.87 -4.41 -6.48
N ASP A 332 3.59 -4.77 -6.56
CA ASP A 332 2.67 -4.91 -5.44
C ASP A 332 2.83 -6.27 -4.72
N ALA A 333 2.58 -6.33 -3.41
CA ALA A 333 2.60 -7.62 -2.73
C ALA A 333 1.35 -8.46 -3.00
N PHE A 334 0.16 -7.84 -2.98
CA PHE A 334 -1.10 -8.56 -3.19
C PHE A 334 -2.03 -7.78 -4.11
N ARG A 335 -2.60 -8.46 -5.10
CA ARG A 335 -3.73 -7.97 -5.91
C ARG A 335 -4.96 -8.81 -5.67
N LEU A 336 -6.03 -8.19 -5.22
CA LEU A 336 -7.33 -8.80 -4.96
C LEU A 336 -8.34 -8.25 -5.97
N LEU A 337 -8.79 -9.09 -6.90
CA LEU A 337 -9.61 -8.66 -8.05
C LEU A 337 -10.93 -9.42 -8.07
N ALA A 338 -12.06 -8.71 -8.07
CA ALA A 338 -13.40 -9.27 -8.21
C ALA A 338 -13.67 -10.52 -7.34
N SER A 339 -13.08 -10.56 -6.15
CA SER A 339 -13.16 -11.70 -5.22
C SER A 339 -14.05 -11.39 -4.02
N LYS A 340 -14.39 -12.40 -3.23
CA LYS A 340 -15.24 -12.26 -2.05
C LYS A 340 -14.69 -13.04 -0.85
N ASP A 341 -14.81 -12.47 0.34
CA ASP A 341 -14.38 -13.11 1.60
C ASP A 341 -12.87 -13.50 1.56
N VAL A 342 -12.00 -12.54 1.21
CA VAL A 342 -10.54 -12.72 1.23
C VAL A 342 -9.97 -12.17 2.54
N CYS A 343 -9.20 -12.99 3.24
CA CYS A 343 -8.57 -12.65 4.50
C CYS A 343 -7.04 -12.74 4.40
N LEU A 344 -6.35 -11.61 4.61
CA LEU A 344 -4.89 -11.56 4.83
C LEU A 344 -4.65 -11.30 6.31
N ARG A 345 -3.87 -12.16 6.98
CA ARG A 345 -3.58 -11.99 8.40
C ARG A 345 -2.20 -12.47 8.82
N GLY A 346 -1.63 -11.79 9.83
CA GLY A 346 -0.37 -12.19 10.45
C GLY A 346 0.83 -12.18 9.51
N SER A 347 0.84 -11.28 8.52
CA SER A 347 1.84 -11.22 7.45
C SER A 347 2.78 -10.03 7.62
N LEU A 348 4.05 -10.24 7.26
CA LEU A 348 5.04 -9.18 7.08
C LEU A 348 5.16 -8.85 5.60
N VAL A 349 4.95 -7.58 5.26
CA VAL A 349 5.00 -7.04 3.89
C VAL A 349 5.99 -5.89 3.87
N GLU A 350 7.13 -6.08 3.22
CA GLU A 350 8.20 -5.10 3.31
C GLU A 350 9.07 -5.00 2.06
N THR A 351 9.70 -3.85 1.88
CA THR A 351 10.67 -3.58 0.80
C THR A 351 10.04 -3.80 -0.58
N LEU A 352 9.02 -2.99 -0.88
CA LEU A 352 8.28 -3.06 -2.14
C LEU A 352 8.53 -1.82 -2.99
N GLY A 353 8.63 -2.01 -4.31
CA GLY A 353 8.67 -0.91 -5.26
C GLY A 353 7.37 -0.11 -5.28
N HIS A 354 6.24 -0.78 -5.09
CA HIS A 354 4.90 -0.21 -5.16
C HIS A 354 4.07 -0.50 -3.90
N SER A 355 2.80 -0.85 -4.07
CA SER A 355 1.82 -1.00 -3.00
C SER A 355 1.93 -2.32 -2.23
N GLY A 356 1.45 -2.33 -0.99
CA GLY A 356 1.26 -3.57 -0.24
C GLY A 356 0.08 -4.38 -0.80
N ILE A 357 -1.09 -3.77 -0.89
CA ILE A 357 -2.32 -4.41 -1.39
C ILE A 357 -3.00 -3.47 -2.38
N ARG A 358 -3.41 -4.00 -3.54
CA ARG A 358 -4.40 -3.38 -4.41
C ARG A 358 -5.63 -4.25 -4.47
N ALA A 359 -6.75 -3.75 -3.95
CA ALA A 359 -7.98 -4.51 -3.80
C ALA A 359 -9.15 -3.82 -4.51
N TYR A 360 -9.85 -4.59 -5.34
CA TYR A 360 -11.03 -4.17 -6.09
C TYR A 360 -12.13 -5.19 -5.83
N GLY A 361 -13.27 -4.76 -5.26
CA GLY A 361 -14.33 -5.70 -4.97
C GLY A 361 -15.55 -5.12 -4.25
N GLY A 362 -16.61 -5.94 -4.20
CA GLY A 362 -17.92 -5.50 -3.74
C GLY A 362 -18.64 -4.64 -4.77
N ASP A 363 -19.89 -4.32 -4.50
CA ASP A 363 -20.72 -3.50 -5.38
C ASP A 363 -21.33 -2.34 -4.59
N ARG A 364 -20.92 -1.13 -4.89
CA ARG A 364 -21.42 0.09 -4.25
C ARG A 364 -22.89 0.38 -4.59
N LYS A 365 -23.38 -0.03 -5.78
CA LYS A 365 -24.79 0.18 -6.18
C LYS A 365 -25.76 -0.53 -5.27
N THR A 366 -25.41 -1.75 -4.92
CA THR A 366 -26.26 -2.65 -4.11
C THR A 366 -25.80 -2.71 -2.66
N ILE A 367 -24.68 -2.07 -2.32
CA ILE A 367 -23.98 -2.17 -1.05
C ILE A 367 -23.64 -3.65 -0.72
N ASP A 368 -23.29 -4.44 -1.75
CA ASP A 368 -22.81 -5.81 -1.54
C ASP A 368 -21.32 -5.79 -1.20
N LEU A 369 -21.00 -6.31 -0.01
CA LEU A 369 -19.67 -6.21 0.55
C LEU A 369 -18.71 -7.24 -0.07
N ALA A 370 -17.50 -6.83 -0.44
CA ALA A 370 -16.41 -7.72 -0.83
C ALA A 370 -16.01 -8.68 0.31
N GLY A 371 -16.18 -8.25 1.56
CA GLY A 371 -15.76 -9.03 2.73
C GLY A 371 -14.26 -9.17 2.88
N TYR A 372 -13.50 -8.19 2.36
CA TYR A 372 -12.04 -8.20 2.49
C TYR A 372 -11.60 -7.84 3.91
N THR A 373 -10.65 -8.58 4.44
CA THR A 373 -10.08 -8.34 5.78
C THR A 373 -8.56 -8.40 5.75
N VAL A 374 -7.93 -7.37 6.33
CA VAL A 374 -6.48 -7.30 6.55
C VAL A 374 -6.27 -7.13 8.05
N SER A 375 -5.63 -8.08 8.72
CA SER A 375 -5.56 -8.12 10.17
C SER A 375 -4.20 -8.58 10.71
N ASP A 376 -3.72 -7.94 11.78
CA ASP A 376 -2.45 -8.30 12.47
C ASP A 376 -1.24 -8.37 11.50
N CYS A 377 -1.18 -7.47 10.51
CA CYS A 377 -0.13 -7.40 9.49
C CYS A 377 0.80 -6.21 9.73
N VAL A 378 2.04 -6.35 9.24
CA VAL A 378 3.05 -5.29 9.25
C VAL A 378 3.36 -4.89 7.82
N PHE A 379 3.24 -3.58 7.51
CA PHE A 379 3.59 -2.99 6.22
C PHE A 379 4.66 -1.93 6.43
N ARG A 380 5.85 -2.12 5.85
CA ARG A 380 6.94 -1.15 5.98
C ARG A 380 7.83 -1.12 4.76
N ASN A 381 8.52 0.01 4.52
CA ASN A 381 9.39 0.17 3.37
C ASN A 381 8.70 -0.19 2.05
N PHE A 382 7.53 0.36 1.80
CA PHE A 382 6.80 0.25 0.52
C PHE A 382 6.88 1.57 -0.25
N SER A 383 6.40 1.59 -1.51
CA SER A 383 6.47 2.80 -2.36
C SER A 383 7.93 3.25 -2.60
N LEU A 384 8.86 2.29 -2.80
CA LEU A 384 10.31 2.58 -2.93
C LEU A 384 10.74 2.91 -4.36
N PHE A 385 9.89 2.67 -5.34
CA PHE A 385 10.11 3.07 -6.73
C PHE A 385 9.27 4.31 -7.04
N THR A 386 7.96 4.23 -7.04
CA THR A 386 7.07 5.38 -7.13
C THR A 386 6.73 5.84 -5.72
N HIS A 387 7.05 7.09 -5.39
CA HIS A 387 6.89 7.62 -4.03
C HIS A 387 5.53 8.27 -3.78
N THR A 388 4.66 8.35 -4.79
CA THR A 388 3.30 8.90 -4.68
C THR A 388 2.26 7.92 -5.18
N TYR A 389 1.06 7.94 -4.59
CA TYR A 389 -0.11 7.12 -4.98
C TYR A 389 0.11 5.60 -4.98
N GLU A 390 1.12 5.12 -4.27
CA GLU A 390 1.41 3.69 -4.06
C GLU A 390 1.27 3.32 -2.57
N PRO A 391 0.05 3.34 -2.02
CA PRO A 391 -0.17 3.13 -0.58
C PRO A 391 0.05 1.67 -0.17
N ALA A 392 0.21 1.41 1.13
CA ALA A 392 0.21 0.04 1.63
C ALA A 392 -1.12 -0.67 1.33
N VAL A 393 -2.24 0.04 1.38
CA VAL A 393 -3.56 -0.51 1.04
C VAL A 393 -4.29 0.46 0.10
N PHE A 394 -4.45 0.08 -1.15
CA PHE A 394 -5.39 0.69 -2.08
C PHE A 394 -6.67 -0.15 -2.12
N PHE A 395 -7.81 0.49 -1.94
CA PHE A 395 -9.11 -0.18 -2.05
C PHE A 395 -10.08 0.63 -2.89
N GLU A 396 -10.67 -0.02 -3.89
CA GLU A 396 -11.78 0.51 -4.68
C GLU A 396 -12.97 -0.47 -4.61
N GLY A 397 -14.14 0.03 -4.17
CA GLY A 397 -15.33 -0.79 -4.11
C GLY A 397 -16.16 -0.65 -2.83
N CYS A 398 -16.67 -1.78 -2.30
CA CYS A 398 -17.55 -1.82 -1.13
C CYS A 398 -17.14 -2.96 -0.18
N GLY A 399 -16.80 -2.63 1.08
CA GLY A 399 -16.62 -3.63 2.13
C GLY A 399 -15.17 -4.09 2.35
N LEU A 400 -14.36 -3.27 3.02
CA LEU A 400 -13.02 -3.61 3.51
C LEU A 400 -12.94 -3.39 5.02
N LYS A 401 -12.25 -4.30 5.70
CA LYS A 401 -11.82 -4.12 7.09
C LYS A 401 -10.31 -4.20 7.22
N VAL A 402 -9.69 -3.22 7.90
CA VAL A 402 -8.26 -3.23 8.24
C VAL A 402 -8.12 -3.02 9.74
N ASP A 403 -7.59 -4.02 10.44
CA ASP A 403 -7.45 -3.95 11.88
C ASP A 403 -6.13 -4.50 12.44
N HIS A 404 -5.71 -3.97 13.59
CA HIS A 404 -4.54 -4.41 14.36
C HIS A 404 -3.26 -4.51 13.51
N CYS A 405 -3.12 -3.66 12.49
CA CYS A 405 -1.93 -3.60 11.65
C CYS A 405 -0.96 -2.51 12.10
N GLU A 406 0.27 -2.61 11.63
CA GLU A 406 1.30 -1.59 11.74
C GLU A 406 1.72 -1.14 10.34
N PHE A 407 1.80 0.18 10.13
CA PHE A 407 2.21 0.80 8.88
C PHE A 407 3.31 1.81 9.15
N SER A 408 4.45 1.65 8.49
CA SER A 408 5.58 2.54 8.75
C SER A 408 6.54 2.70 7.57
N ASP A 409 7.41 3.69 7.70
CA ASP A 409 8.58 3.89 6.85
C ASP A 409 8.27 3.99 5.35
N CYS A 410 7.38 4.92 4.97
CA CYS A 410 7.01 5.13 3.58
C CYS A 410 7.10 6.61 3.15
N TYR A 411 7.30 6.81 1.86
CA TYR A 411 7.31 8.15 1.23
C TYR A 411 5.91 8.69 0.95
N SER A 412 4.90 7.84 0.89
CA SER A 412 3.52 8.14 0.53
C SER A 412 2.53 7.76 1.64
N SER A 413 1.25 7.73 1.31
CA SER A 413 0.12 7.35 2.18
C SER A 413 0.17 5.88 2.60
N ALA A 414 -0.39 5.55 3.77
CA ALA A 414 -0.63 4.16 4.13
C ALA A 414 -1.86 3.60 3.43
N MET A 415 -2.93 4.39 3.29
CA MET A 415 -4.18 3.94 2.67
C MET A 415 -4.71 4.96 1.69
N ARG A 416 -5.19 4.46 0.56
CA ARG A 416 -6.05 5.15 -0.39
C ARG A 416 -7.37 4.41 -0.48
N LEU A 417 -8.47 5.09 -0.13
CA LEU A 417 -9.79 4.48 -0.03
C LEU A 417 -10.77 5.11 -1.04
N ASP A 418 -10.93 4.48 -2.18
CA ASP A 418 -11.85 4.90 -3.25
C ASP A 418 -13.13 4.04 -3.18
N GLY A 419 -13.85 4.10 -2.05
CA GLY A 419 -14.97 3.19 -1.83
C GLY A 419 -15.88 3.51 -0.67
N SER A 420 -16.76 2.55 -0.36
CA SER A 420 -17.78 2.64 0.68
C SER A 420 -17.67 1.46 1.65
N GLU A 421 -18.26 1.61 2.85
CA GLU A 421 -18.31 0.54 3.87
C GLU A 421 -16.92 0.02 4.26
N VAL A 422 -16.03 0.93 4.61
CA VAL A 422 -14.65 0.61 5.03
C VAL A 422 -14.50 0.85 6.52
N LEU A 423 -13.92 -0.12 7.23
CA LEU A 423 -13.60 -0.02 8.65
C LEU A 423 -12.09 -0.11 8.86
N VAL A 424 -11.50 0.96 9.40
CA VAL A 424 -10.07 1.04 9.77
C VAL A 424 -9.99 1.24 11.28
N GLU A 425 -9.56 0.20 12.00
CA GLU A 425 -9.57 0.25 13.47
C GLU A 425 -8.35 -0.42 14.12
N TYR A 426 -7.93 0.07 15.27
CA TYR A 426 -6.83 -0.47 16.08
C TYR A 426 -5.48 -0.57 15.37
N ASN A 427 -5.23 0.25 14.34
CA ASN A 427 -3.98 0.25 13.62
C ASN A 427 -2.99 1.29 14.18
N TYR A 428 -1.70 1.02 14.03
CA TYR A 428 -0.62 1.93 14.32
C TYR A 428 0.03 2.43 13.03
N PHE A 429 -0.03 3.75 12.81
CA PHE A 429 0.53 4.46 11.66
C PHE A 429 1.63 5.39 12.13
N HIS A 430 2.87 5.22 11.64
CA HIS A 430 3.95 6.11 12.03
C HIS A 430 5.02 6.29 10.96
N ASP A 431 5.68 7.44 10.98
CA ASP A 431 6.78 7.74 10.07
C ASP A 431 6.42 7.53 8.58
N LEU A 432 5.26 8.02 8.18
CA LEU A 432 4.69 7.92 6.84
C LEU A 432 4.65 9.29 6.15
N VAL A 433 4.41 9.31 4.85
CA VAL A 433 4.40 10.53 4.00
C VAL A 433 5.67 11.35 4.20
N LYS A 434 6.83 10.69 4.09
CA LYS A 434 8.13 11.32 4.42
C LYS A 434 8.67 12.26 3.34
N GLU A 435 8.18 12.16 2.12
CA GLU A 435 8.74 12.90 0.98
C GLU A 435 7.69 13.58 0.11
N SER A 436 6.57 12.93 -0.12
CA SER A 436 5.46 13.49 -0.87
C SER A 436 4.71 14.54 -0.05
N ASP A 437 3.88 15.32 -0.70
CA ASP A 437 3.17 16.44 -0.13
C ASP A 437 1.70 16.39 -0.53
N ASP A 438 0.84 17.17 0.13
CA ASP A 438 -0.59 17.26 -0.18
C ASP A 438 -1.29 15.88 -0.10
N GLN A 439 -1.00 15.11 0.96
CA GLN A 439 -1.52 13.77 1.17
C GLN A 439 -1.95 13.54 2.63
N GLY A 440 -2.74 12.50 2.85
CA GLY A 440 -3.05 11.95 4.17
C GLY A 440 -2.47 10.56 4.35
N VAL A 441 -2.21 10.14 5.60
CA VAL A 441 -1.89 8.74 5.89
C VAL A 441 -3.05 7.85 5.46
N ILE A 442 -4.28 8.24 5.79
CA ILE A 442 -5.51 7.72 5.18
C ILE A 442 -6.04 8.82 4.28
N ASP A 443 -6.05 8.56 2.98
CA ASP A 443 -6.35 9.54 1.94
C ASP A 443 -7.58 9.13 1.14
N MET A 444 -8.49 10.08 0.91
CA MET A 444 -9.70 9.92 0.09
C MET A 444 -9.91 11.21 -0.70
N TRP A 445 -10.34 11.10 -1.98
CA TRP A 445 -10.57 12.29 -2.80
C TRP A 445 -11.63 12.11 -3.88
N SER A 446 -12.14 13.24 -4.37
CA SER A 446 -12.89 13.39 -5.62
C SER A 446 -14.23 12.69 -5.74
N ASN A 447 -14.82 12.10 -4.70
CA ASN A 447 -16.10 11.43 -4.87
C ASN A 447 -17.04 11.61 -3.67
N TYR A 448 -18.02 12.50 -3.80
CA TYR A 448 -19.00 12.75 -2.76
C TYR A 448 -19.95 11.57 -2.47
N SER A 449 -19.97 10.55 -3.32
CA SER A 449 -20.79 9.35 -3.13
C SER A 449 -20.11 8.25 -2.30
N TYR A 450 -18.82 8.39 -1.98
CA TYR A 450 -18.15 7.50 -1.01
C TYR A 450 -18.72 7.74 0.38
N ARG A 451 -19.23 6.68 1.03
CA ARG A 451 -19.90 6.75 2.32
C ARG A 451 -19.55 5.57 3.21
N GLY A 452 -19.75 5.73 4.51
CA GLY A 452 -19.61 4.64 5.46
C GLY A 452 -18.17 4.23 5.77
N VAL A 453 -17.19 5.11 5.50
CA VAL A 453 -15.83 4.89 5.99
C VAL A 453 -15.73 5.30 7.45
N VAL A 454 -15.26 4.40 8.29
CA VAL A 454 -15.07 4.61 9.73
C VAL A 454 -13.60 4.38 10.08
N VAL A 455 -12.92 5.44 10.50
CA VAL A 455 -11.55 5.43 11.02
C VAL A 455 -11.63 5.58 12.54
N ARG A 456 -11.40 4.49 13.29
CA ARG A 456 -11.57 4.56 14.74
C ARG A 456 -10.49 3.82 15.52
N TYR A 457 -10.16 4.35 16.71
CA TYR A 457 -9.26 3.69 17.65
C TYR A 457 -7.88 3.38 17.05
N ASN A 458 -7.40 4.23 16.14
CA ASN A 458 -6.06 4.12 15.58
C ASN A 458 -5.10 5.08 16.27
N PHE A 459 -3.82 4.84 16.13
CA PHE A 459 -2.77 5.72 16.59
C PHE A 459 -1.93 6.21 15.40
N PHE A 460 -1.85 7.53 15.25
CA PHE A 460 -1.07 8.20 14.21
C PHE A 460 0.09 8.95 14.87
N GLU A 461 1.30 8.81 14.31
CA GLU A 461 2.49 9.41 14.91
C GLU A 461 3.51 9.84 13.86
N ASN A 462 4.14 11.01 14.08
CA ASN A 462 5.24 11.54 13.26
C ASN A 462 4.89 11.66 11.79
N ILE A 463 3.88 12.44 11.46
CA ILE A 463 3.38 12.64 10.09
C ILE A 463 3.50 14.12 9.72
N PHE A 464 4.33 14.47 8.75
CA PHE A 464 4.61 15.88 8.41
C PHE A 464 4.46 16.23 6.94
N GLY A 465 4.70 15.28 6.04
CA GLY A 465 4.77 15.54 4.60
C GLY A 465 6.09 16.16 4.13
N GLY A 466 6.14 16.48 2.86
CA GLY A 466 7.34 16.96 2.17
C GLY A 466 7.65 18.43 2.42
N SER A 467 7.19 19.35 1.56
CA SER A 467 7.78 20.69 1.51
C SER A 467 6.83 21.88 1.44
N HIS A 468 5.57 21.70 1.02
CA HIS A 468 4.71 22.86 0.72
C HIS A 468 3.40 22.87 1.53
N PHE A 469 2.53 21.88 1.32
CA PHE A 469 1.25 21.80 2.03
C PHE A 469 1.33 21.00 3.32
N GLY A 470 2.23 20.02 3.40
CA GLY A 470 2.35 19.10 4.50
C GLY A 470 1.53 17.83 4.28
N ALA A 471 1.29 17.08 5.37
CA ALA A 471 0.48 15.87 5.37
C ALA A 471 -0.45 15.80 6.57
N ALA A 472 -1.61 15.15 6.38
CA ALA A 472 -2.58 14.87 7.42
C ALA A 472 -2.51 13.42 7.91
N GLY A 473 -3.00 13.15 9.11
CA GLY A 473 -3.30 11.79 9.56
C GLY A 473 -4.46 11.19 8.77
N VAL A 474 -5.57 11.94 8.66
CA VAL A 474 -6.74 11.58 7.84
C VAL A 474 -7.09 12.76 6.96
N ARG A 475 -7.17 12.54 5.65
CA ARG A 475 -7.51 13.56 4.66
C ARG A 475 -8.77 13.21 3.91
N PHE A 476 -9.71 14.15 3.91
CA PHE A 476 -10.92 14.15 3.10
C PHE A 476 -10.79 15.23 2.06
N ASP A 477 -10.28 14.84 0.88
CA ASP A 477 -9.99 15.76 -0.21
C ASP A 477 -11.13 15.83 -1.21
N ASP A 478 -11.26 16.95 -1.88
CA ASP A 478 -12.22 17.21 -2.94
C ASP A 478 -13.62 16.62 -2.66
N MET A 479 -14.38 17.29 -1.75
CA MET A 479 -15.77 16.99 -1.42
C MET A 479 -16.10 15.63 -0.77
N ILE A 480 -15.13 14.91 -0.24
CA ILE A 480 -15.40 13.67 0.50
C ILE A 480 -16.33 13.94 1.68
N SER A 481 -17.41 13.16 1.77
CA SER A 481 -18.54 13.45 2.65
C SER A 481 -19.07 12.21 3.38
N GLY A 482 -19.61 12.39 4.60
CA GLY A 482 -20.27 11.33 5.37
C GLY A 482 -19.34 10.31 6.01
N GLN A 483 -18.09 10.68 6.27
CA GLN A 483 -17.09 9.80 6.88
C GLN A 483 -16.99 10.02 8.40
N LYS A 484 -16.39 9.06 9.12
CA LYS A 484 -16.31 9.14 10.59
C LYS A 484 -14.87 8.90 11.07
N VAL A 485 -14.36 9.82 11.90
CA VAL A 485 -13.06 9.74 12.59
C VAL A 485 -13.31 9.75 14.09
N ILE A 486 -13.22 8.59 14.75
CA ILE A 486 -13.73 8.41 16.12
C ILE A 486 -12.69 7.77 17.04
N GLY A 487 -12.40 8.40 18.17
CA GLY A 487 -11.60 7.80 19.24
C GLY A 487 -10.16 7.48 18.85
N ASN A 488 -9.59 8.18 17.87
CA ASN A 488 -8.20 8.01 17.48
C ASN A 488 -7.26 8.85 18.34
N VAL A 489 -5.99 8.50 18.37
CA VAL A 489 -4.91 9.25 18.97
C VAL A 489 -4.01 9.75 17.86
N PHE A 490 -3.77 11.06 17.82
CA PHE A 490 -2.83 11.71 16.92
C PHE A 490 -1.72 12.34 17.76
N ARG A 491 -0.47 11.93 17.55
CA ARG A 491 0.70 12.47 18.21
C ARG A 491 1.69 12.99 17.18
N ASN A 492 2.00 14.31 17.28
CA ASN A 492 3.00 14.91 16.40
C ASN A 492 2.62 14.74 14.91
N VAL A 493 1.40 15.18 14.56
CA VAL A 493 0.82 15.03 13.22
C VAL A 493 0.48 16.38 12.64
N GLY A 494 0.71 16.52 11.33
CA GLY A 494 0.42 17.71 10.55
C GLY A 494 1.57 18.70 10.50
N ALA A 495 1.67 19.38 9.37
CA ALA A 495 2.62 20.46 9.13
C ALA A 495 2.04 21.47 8.16
N MET A 496 2.52 22.71 8.23
CA MET A 496 2.11 23.80 7.35
C MET A 496 0.58 24.01 7.33
N GLU A 497 -0.08 23.71 6.24
CA GLU A 497 -1.52 23.92 6.08
C GLU A 497 -2.37 22.74 6.55
N PHE A 498 -1.76 21.57 6.77
CA PHE A 498 -2.46 20.34 7.15
C PHE A 498 -2.34 20.07 8.65
N GLY A 499 -3.48 19.71 9.25
CA GLY A 499 -3.56 19.21 10.62
C GLY A 499 -3.70 17.70 10.69
N ALA A 500 -4.06 17.20 11.88
CA ALA A 500 -4.25 15.77 12.08
C ALA A 500 -5.43 15.23 11.25
N VAL A 501 -6.53 16.00 11.14
CA VAL A 501 -7.65 15.73 10.23
C VAL A 501 -7.81 16.92 9.29
N GLN A 502 -7.83 16.68 7.97
CA GLN A 502 -7.96 17.72 6.95
C GLN A 502 -9.21 17.47 6.11
N MET A 503 -9.97 18.53 5.82
CA MET A 503 -11.18 18.52 5.00
C MET A 503 -11.08 19.58 3.91
N ASN A 504 -11.03 19.16 2.63
CA ASN A 504 -11.08 20.02 1.47
C ASN A 504 -12.47 19.95 0.83
N GLY A 505 -13.34 20.91 1.16
CA GLY A 505 -14.76 20.82 0.86
C GLY A 505 -15.44 19.71 1.70
N GLY A 506 -16.49 19.10 1.15
CA GLY A 506 -17.20 18.00 1.80
C GLY A 506 -18.16 18.44 2.91
N ARG A 507 -19.03 17.51 3.30
CA ARG A 507 -20.07 17.73 4.31
C ARG A 507 -20.39 16.46 5.08
N ASP A 508 -21.05 16.58 6.21
CA ASP A 508 -21.54 15.47 7.02
C ASP A 508 -20.44 14.54 7.59
N ASN A 509 -19.16 15.00 7.58
CA ASN A 509 -18.09 14.25 8.22
C ASN A 509 -18.15 14.44 9.74
N LEU A 510 -17.92 13.35 10.47
CA LEU A 510 -17.92 13.31 11.92
C LEU A 510 -16.50 13.12 12.46
N VAL A 511 -16.03 14.05 13.30
CA VAL A 511 -14.78 13.94 14.08
C VAL A 511 -15.14 13.95 15.56
N GLU A 512 -15.11 12.78 16.22
CA GLU A 512 -15.63 12.62 17.58
C GLU A 512 -14.64 11.86 18.49
N ASN A 513 -14.52 12.33 19.71
CA ASN A 513 -13.80 11.62 20.78
C ASN A 513 -12.31 11.34 20.49
N ASN A 514 -11.64 12.18 19.66
CA ASN A 514 -10.25 12.01 19.32
C ASN A 514 -9.34 12.80 20.28
N LEU A 515 -8.14 12.27 20.53
CA LEU A 515 -7.07 12.95 21.26
C LEU A 515 -6.00 13.41 20.27
N PHE A 516 -5.79 14.72 20.19
CA PHE A 516 -4.73 15.36 19.42
C PHE A 516 -3.64 15.85 20.40
N TYR A 517 -2.43 15.35 20.23
CA TYR A 517 -1.31 15.64 21.12
C TYR A 517 -0.11 16.14 20.32
N ASP A 518 0.32 17.38 20.58
CA ASP A 518 1.45 18.03 19.92
C ASP A 518 1.32 18.07 18.39
N CYS A 519 0.12 18.35 17.87
CA CYS A 519 -0.15 18.46 16.45
C CYS A 519 -0.04 19.92 15.96
N SER A 520 0.20 20.13 14.64
CA SER A 520 0.19 21.47 14.07
C SER A 520 -1.20 22.12 14.18
N ALA A 521 -2.24 21.36 13.85
CA ALA A 521 -3.64 21.67 14.11
C ALA A 521 -4.39 20.37 14.37
N ALA A 522 -5.46 20.41 15.18
CA ALA A 522 -6.31 19.25 15.36
C ALA A 522 -7.12 18.97 14.10
N VAL A 523 -7.83 19.99 13.59
CA VAL A 523 -8.68 19.89 12.39
C VAL A 523 -8.42 21.10 11.49
N THR A 524 -8.20 20.83 10.22
CA THR A 524 -8.01 21.87 9.20
C THR A 524 -9.08 21.78 8.12
N PHE A 525 -9.43 22.92 7.55
CA PHE A 525 -10.47 23.05 6.54
C PHE A 525 -9.94 23.81 5.33
N ASN A 526 -10.48 23.49 4.18
CA ASN A 526 -10.45 24.31 2.98
C ASN A 526 -11.89 24.41 2.45
N PRO A 527 -12.72 25.32 3.01
CA PRO A 527 -14.13 25.38 2.67
C PRO A 527 -14.33 25.84 1.22
N TRP A 528 -15.15 25.09 0.49
CA TRP A 528 -15.46 25.42 -0.90
C TRP A 528 -16.56 26.48 -1.00
N PRO A 529 -16.43 27.46 -1.90
CA PRO A 529 -17.53 28.32 -2.28
C PRO A 529 -18.69 27.51 -2.86
N LYS A 530 -19.94 27.97 -2.66
CA LYS A 530 -21.13 27.30 -3.18
C LYS A 530 -21.05 27.06 -4.68
N GLU A 531 -20.61 28.03 -5.45
CA GLU A 531 -20.44 27.91 -6.90
C GLU A 531 -19.45 26.80 -7.31
N GLN A 532 -18.34 26.67 -6.61
CA GLN A 532 -17.36 25.60 -6.85
C GLN A 532 -17.98 24.22 -6.57
N TRP A 533 -18.70 24.08 -5.47
CA TRP A 533 -19.40 22.86 -5.12
C TRP A 533 -20.42 22.47 -6.19
N GLU A 534 -21.34 23.40 -6.53
CA GLU A 534 -22.40 23.17 -7.52
C GLU A 534 -21.81 22.80 -8.89
N ASN A 535 -20.80 23.54 -9.35
CA ASN A 535 -20.14 23.28 -10.63
C ASN A 535 -19.47 21.90 -10.65
N THR A 536 -18.82 21.51 -9.54
CA THR A 536 -18.14 20.23 -9.45
C THR A 536 -19.14 19.07 -9.38
N VAL A 537 -20.17 19.15 -8.52
CA VAL A 537 -21.23 18.14 -8.45
C VAL A 537 -21.94 17.98 -9.79
N ASN A 538 -22.31 19.09 -10.45
CA ASN A 538 -22.98 19.03 -11.76
C ASN A 538 -22.08 18.41 -12.84
N ARG A 539 -20.79 18.76 -12.87
CA ARG A 539 -19.83 18.17 -13.78
C ARG A 539 -19.72 16.66 -13.55
N GLU A 540 -19.58 16.24 -12.31
CA GLU A 540 -19.46 14.83 -11.94
C GLU A 540 -20.72 14.04 -12.29
N LEU A 541 -21.91 14.59 -12.07
CA LEU A 541 -23.18 13.98 -12.46
C LEU A 541 -23.35 13.87 -13.99
N THR A 542 -22.76 14.77 -14.77
CA THR A 542 -22.94 14.83 -16.23
C THR A 542 -21.80 14.18 -17.02
N MET A 543 -20.59 14.19 -16.51
CA MET A 543 -19.37 13.82 -17.26
C MET A 543 -18.65 12.60 -16.68
N ASN A 544 -18.83 12.29 -15.41
CA ASN A 544 -18.10 11.22 -14.76
C ASN A 544 -18.99 10.01 -14.52
N GLN A 545 -18.74 8.93 -15.25
CA GLN A 545 -19.48 7.67 -15.11
C GLN A 545 -19.38 7.04 -13.72
N ASN A 546 -18.35 7.36 -12.94
CA ASN A 546 -18.16 6.82 -11.60
C ASN A 546 -19.25 7.27 -10.62
N HIS A 547 -19.80 8.48 -10.79
CA HIS A 547 -20.89 8.99 -9.95
C HIS A 547 -22.27 8.52 -10.43
N VAL A 548 -22.45 8.31 -11.74
CA VAL A 548 -23.67 7.72 -12.31
C VAL A 548 -23.83 6.26 -11.91
N GLU A 549 -22.75 5.60 -11.50
CA GLU A 549 -22.81 4.23 -11.02
C GLU A 549 -23.63 4.08 -9.73
N VAL A 550 -23.69 5.10 -8.89
CA VAL A 550 -24.36 5.07 -7.59
C VAL A 550 -25.46 6.14 -7.55
N ASP A 551 -26.70 5.71 -7.41
CA ASP A 551 -27.82 6.60 -7.18
C ASP A 551 -27.92 6.95 -5.67
N ILE A 552 -27.30 8.08 -5.28
CA ILE A 552 -27.35 8.58 -3.90
C ILE A 552 -28.76 9.00 -3.45
N GLU A 553 -29.68 9.22 -4.39
CA GLU A 553 -31.07 9.58 -4.12
C GLU A 553 -31.96 8.34 -3.93
N SER A 554 -31.43 7.14 -4.20
CA SER A 554 -32.17 5.89 -4.05
C SER A 554 -32.61 5.64 -2.59
N PRO A 555 -33.76 4.97 -2.36
CA PRO A 555 -34.19 4.58 -1.03
C PRO A 555 -33.14 3.78 -0.26
N LEU A 556 -32.40 2.90 -0.94
CA LEU A 556 -31.33 2.09 -0.37
C LEU A 556 -30.22 2.98 0.25
N TYR A 557 -29.75 3.98 -0.52
CA TYR A 557 -28.69 4.88 -0.05
C TYR A 557 -29.18 5.80 1.06
N LYS A 558 -30.38 6.37 0.94
CA LYS A 558 -30.97 7.23 1.99
C LYS A 558 -31.30 6.49 3.29
N GLU A 559 -31.64 5.22 3.22
CA GLU A 559 -31.81 4.37 4.40
C GLU A 559 -30.44 4.05 5.05
N ARG A 560 -29.44 3.68 4.24
CA ARG A 560 -28.11 3.33 4.73
C ARG A 560 -27.33 4.55 5.23
N TYR A 561 -27.45 5.68 4.57
CA TYR A 561 -26.77 6.95 4.85
C TYR A 561 -27.78 8.08 5.05
N PRO A 562 -28.38 8.20 6.25
CA PRO A 562 -29.49 9.13 6.50
C PRO A 562 -29.18 10.61 6.26
N GLU A 563 -27.90 11.00 6.29
CA GLU A 563 -27.45 12.35 5.94
C GLU A 563 -27.76 12.73 4.49
N LEU A 564 -27.97 11.77 3.60
CA LEU A 564 -28.42 11.98 2.22
C LEU A 564 -29.89 12.40 2.09
N ASN A 565 -30.65 12.43 3.18
CA ASN A 565 -31.99 13.03 3.18
C ASN A 565 -31.94 14.58 3.14
N VAL A 566 -30.77 15.18 3.35
CA VAL A 566 -30.53 16.60 3.11
C VAL A 566 -29.98 16.77 1.69
N ASP A 567 -30.58 17.70 0.93
CA ASP A 567 -30.20 17.96 -0.46
C ASP A 567 -28.69 18.14 -0.61
N ILE A 568 -28.09 17.57 -1.65
CA ILE A 568 -26.65 17.60 -1.89
C ILE A 568 -26.10 19.02 -2.05
N TYR A 569 -26.93 19.99 -2.45
CA TYR A 569 -26.58 21.40 -2.60
C TYR A 569 -26.77 22.23 -1.32
N ASP A 570 -27.34 21.63 -0.28
CA ASP A 570 -27.47 22.24 1.04
C ASP A 570 -26.36 21.77 1.98
N HIS A 571 -26.15 22.45 3.08
CA HIS A 571 -25.16 22.12 4.12
C HIS A 571 -23.70 22.00 3.61
N ILE A 572 -23.35 22.64 2.51
CA ILE A 572 -21.98 22.64 1.97
C ILE A 572 -20.99 23.04 3.07
N ASN A 573 -19.91 22.28 3.22
CA ASN A 573 -18.91 22.42 4.29
C ASN A 573 -19.46 22.19 5.72
N TYR A 574 -20.69 21.72 5.90
CA TYR A 574 -21.22 21.42 7.23
C TYR A 574 -20.68 20.09 7.75
N ASN A 575 -19.84 20.13 8.77
CA ASN A 575 -19.23 18.97 9.41
C ASN A 575 -19.51 18.98 10.92
N ILE A 576 -19.34 17.85 11.59
CA ILE A 576 -19.66 17.63 12.99
C ILE A 576 -18.38 17.30 13.76
N ILE A 577 -17.96 18.21 14.67
CA ILE A 577 -16.71 18.05 15.44
C ILE A 577 -17.07 18.14 16.93
N HIS A 578 -17.14 17.00 17.60
CA HIS A 578 -17.63 16.91 18.98
C HIS A 578 -16.68 16.13 19.90
N ASP A 579 -16.66 16.52 21.17
CA ASP A 579 -16.10 15.74 22.27
C ASP A 579 -14.61 15.37 22.06
N ASN A 580 -13.82 16.25 21.45
CA ASN A 580 -12.39 16.03 21.18
C ASN A 580 -11.52 16.80 22.18
N LEU A 581 -10.31 16.30 22.42
CA LEU A 581 -9.29 16.96 23.23
C LEU A 581 -8.04 17.24 22.41
N ALA A 582 -7.59 18.49 22.36
CA ALA A 582 -6.31 18.91 21.82
C ALA A 582 -5.38 19.33 22.96
N VAL A 583 -4.17 18.78 23.01
CA VAL A 583 -3.15 19.07 24.01
C VAL A 583 -1.86 19.47 23.30
N GLY A 584 -1.34 20.66 23.54
CA GLY A 584 -0.12 21.15 22.93
C GLY A 584 -0.21 21.46 21.43
N CYS A 585 -1.39 21.39 20.85
CA CYS A 585 -1.57 21.73 19.43
C CYS A 585 -1.43 23.24 19.23
N LYS A 586 -0.81 23.67 18.12
CA LYS A 586 -0.66 25.11 17.83
C LYS A 586 -2.01 25.79 17.70
N ILE A 587 -2.98 25.12 17.07
CA ILE A 587 -4.36 25.58 16.94
C ILE A 587 -5.31 24.36 16.91
N PHE A 588 -6.55 24.55 17.39
CA PHE A 588 -7.57 23.50 17.29
C PHE A 588 -8.18 23.45 15.87
N PHE A 589 -8.69 24.58 15.41
CA PHE A 589 -9.34 24.74 14.09
C PHE A 589 -8.55 25.69 13.22
N TYR A 590 -8.11 25.26 12.06
CA TYR A 590 -7.45 26.09 11.07
C TYR A 590 -8.35 26.29 9.83
N ARG A 591 -8.54 27.54 9.38
CA ARG A 591 -9.40 27.94 8.25
C ARG A 591 -10.88 27.53 8.38
N GLU A 592 -11.40 27.45 9.60
CA GLU A 592 -12.79 27.13 9.86
C GLU A 592 -13.70 28.33 9.49
N ASN A 593 -14.80 28.07 8.75
CA ASN A 593 -15.70 29.10 8.19
C ASN A 593 -16.97 29.36 9.02
N GLY A 594 -17.10 28.80 10.21
CA GLY A 594 -18.30 28.94 11.06
C GLY A 594 -19.45 27.99 10.74
N ASN A 595 -19.33 27.15 9.72
CA ASN A 595 -20.41 26.26 9.26
C ASN A 595 -20.36 24.83 9.86
N CYS A 596 -19.59 24.60 10.92
CA CYS A 596 -19.48 23.31 11.59
C CYS A 596 -20.29 23.24 12.88
N SER A 597 -20.90 22.09 13.17
CA SER A 597 -21.41 21.81 14.51
C SER A 597 -20.25 21.50 15.45
N LYS A 598 -20.01 22.35 16.43
CA LYS A 598 -18.91 22.21 17.40
C LYS A 598 -19.48 22.11 18.81
N ARG A 599 -19.16 21.01 19.52
CA ARG A 599 -19.64 20.81 20.90
C ARG A 599 -18.56 20.09 21.72
N ASN A 600 -18.38 20.53 22.96
CA ASN A 600 -17.50 19.89 23.96
C ASN A 600 -16.07 19.61 23.48
N ASN A 601 -15.53 20.42 22.58
CA ASN A 601 -14.12 20.33 22.20
C ASN A 601 -13.28 21.12 23.20
N SER A 602 -12.24 20.52 23.72
CA SER A 602 -11.34 21.10 24.70
C SER A 602 -9.94 21.30 24.13
N SER A 603 -9.26 22.40 24.52
CA SER A 603 -7.90 22.69 24.11
C SER A 603 -7.07 23.07 25.35
N LEU A 604 -5.92 22.44 25.50
CA LEU A 604 -4.98 22.68 26.59
C LEU A 604 -3.61 23.05 26.03
N PHE A 605 -2.94 24.03 26.64
CA PHE A 605 -1.56 24.38 26.31
C PHE A 605 -1.38 24.66 24.81
N THR A 606 -2.20 25.57 24.25
CA THR A 606 -2.08 25.99 22.84
C THR A 606 -0.98 27.01 22.66
N GLY A 607 -0.21 26.90 21.58
CA GLY A 607 0.85 27.85 21.21
C GLY A 607 2.26 27.30 21.45
N GLU A 608 3.27 28.15 21.17
CA GLU A 608 4.69 27.74 21.15
C GLU A 608 5.29 27.46 22.56
N ASP A 609 4.67 27.94 23.63
CA ASP A 609 5.19 27.83 25.00
C ASP A 609 4.64 26.61 25.79
N ALA A 610 3.97 25.69 25.12
CA ALA A 610 3.24 24.60 25.78
C ALA A 610 4.13 23.49 26.37
N GLY A 611 5.33 23.27 25.84
CA GLY A 611 6.14 22.05 26.07
C GLY A 611 6.38 21.69 27.54
N ASP A 612 6.78 22.65 28.36
CA ASP A 612 7.11 22.41 29.78
C ASP A 612 5.89 22.18 30.70
N LEU A 613 4.70 22.51 30.23
CA LEU A 613 3.44 22.41 30.98
C LEU A 613 2.67 21.12 30.68
N MET A 614 3.00 20.46 29.56
CA MET A 614 2.32 19.26 29.15
C MET A 614 2.70 18.06 30.01
N LYS A 615 1.71 17.27 30.35
CA LYS A 615 1.95 15.92 30.90
C LYS A 615 2.22 14.94 29.74
N PRO A 616 2.94 13.83 30.01
CA PRO A 616 3.10 12.79 29.00
C PRO A 616 1.76 12.31 28.44
N LEU A 617 1.73 11.89 27.17
CA LEU A 617 0.51 11.43 26.47
C LEU A 617 -0.29 10.40 27.28
N GLY A 618 0.40 9.44 27.95
CA GLY A 618 -0.26 8.42 28.77
C GLY A 618 -1.13 8.98 29.91
N TYR A 619 -0.85 10.19 30.41
CA TYR A 619 -1.70 10.86 31.40
C TYR A 619 -3.07 11.20 30.79
N TYR A 620 -3.10 11.72 29.57
CA TYR A 620 -4.35 12.12 28.89
C TYR A 620 -5.14 10.92 28.35
N LEU A 621 -4.52 9.74 28.24
CA LEU A 621 -5.18 8.49 27.88
C LEU A 621 -5.80 7.76 29.08
N ASP A 622 -5.59 8.24 30.32
CA ASP A 622 -6.28 7.70 31.49
C ASP A 622 -7.80 7.95 31.36
N PRO A 623 -8.64 6.91 31.47
CA PRO A 623 -10.11 7.06 31.35
C PRO A 623 -10.72 8.09 32.31
N LYS A 624 -10.13 8.27 33.49
CA LYS A 624 -10.60 9.27 34.46
C LYS A 624 -10.27 10.69 34.01
N VAL A 625 -9.12 10.88 33.38
CA VAL A 625 -8.71 12.17 32.81
C VAL A 625 -9.58 12.50 31.60
N LEU A 626 -9.75 11.58 30.65
CA LEU A 626 -10.61 11.75 29.49
C LEU A 626 -12.05 12.13 29.91
N ALA A 627 -12.60 11.47 30.93
CA ALA A 627 -13.94 11.75 31.46
C ALA A 627 -14.08 13.20 31.98
N THR A 628 -13.02 13.85 32.47
CA THR A 628 -13.07 15.27 32.88
C THR A 628 -13.30 16.23 31.73
N PHE A 629 -13.01 15.81 30.49
CA PHE A 629 -13.26 16.53 29.25
C PHE A 629 -14.54 16.07 28.52
N GLY A 630 -15.35 15.18 29.14
CA GLY A 630 -16.55 14.62 28.52
C GLY A 630 -16.27 13.53 27.47
N MET A 631 -15.04 13.07 27.37
CA MET A 631 -14.63 12.05 26.42
C MET A 631 -14.86 10.63 26.96
N LYS A 632 -15.14 9.71 26.03
CA LYS A 632 -15.19 8.26 26.31
C LYS A 632 -13.76 7.68 26.34
N PRO A 633 -13.52 6.59 27.05
CA PRO A 633 -12.25 5.90 27.01
C PRO A 633 -11.81 5.52 25.60
N ILE A 634 -10.54 5.70 25.27
CA ILE A 634 -9.93 5.24 24.02
C ILE A 634 -9.20 3.93 24.34
N PRO A 635 -9.47 2.82 23.63
CA PRO A 635 -8.88 1.51 23.92
C PRO A 635 -7.44 1.40 23.35
N TYR A 636 -6.57 2.35 23.67
CA TYR A 636 -5.25 2.51 23.06
C TYR A 636 -4.31 1.31 23.26
N LYS A 637 -4.53 0.49 24.30
CA LYS A 637 -3.74 -0.72 24.56
C LYS A 637 -3.95 -1.84 23.55
N GLU A 638 -5.06 -1.80 22.84
CA GLU A 638 -5.41 -2.76 21.80
C GLU A 638 -4.80 -2.40 20.44
N ILE A 639 -4.36 -1.15 20.26
CA ILE A 639 -3.83 -0.63 19.00
C ILE A 639 -2.51 -1.31 18.59
N GLY A 640 -2.33 -1.55 17.29
CA GLY A 640 -1.16 -2.17 16.70
C GLY A 640 -1.20 -3.70 16.70
N THR A 641 -0.20 -4.32 16.09
CA THR A 641 -0.07 -5.78 16.00
C THR A 641 0.27 -6.41 17.35
N LYS A 642 0.34 -7.72 17.43
CA LYS A 642 0.87 -8.42 18.62
C LYS A 642 2.33 -8.07 18.92
N ALA A 643 3.12 -7.78 17.88
CA ALA A 643 4.54 -7.49 17.98
C ALA A 643 4.87 -5.99 18.11
N PHE A 644 4.08 -5.12 17.44
CA PHE A 644 4.36 -3.68 17.34
C PHE A 644 3.21 -2.88 17.95
N LYS A 645 3.51 -2.15 19.01
CA LYS A 645 2.57 -1.30 19.75
C LYS A 645 3.11 0.13 19.84
N PRO A 646 2.24 1.18 19.86
CA PRO A 646 2.69 2.54 20.11
C PRO A 646 3.43 2.67 21.43
N LEU A 647 4.54 3.40 21.42
CA LEU A 647 5.26 3.77 22.63
C LEU A 647 4.63 5.05 23.23
N LEU A 648 4.20 5.01 24.48
CA LEU A 648 3.53 6.11 25.18
C LEU A 648 4.48 6.91 26.07
#